data_55b625d3fd037efed70b1430c7bc50cc
#
_entry.id   55b625d3fd037efed70b1430c7bc50cc
#
_cell.length_a   1.000
_cell.length_b   1.000
_cell.length_c   1.000
_cell.angle_alpha   90.00
_cell.angle_beta   90.00
_cell.angle_gamma   90.00
#
_symmetry.space_group_name_H-M   'P 1'
#
loop_
_entity.id
_entity.type
_entity.pdbx_description
1 polymer ?
#
loop_
_entity_poly.entity_id
_entity_poly.type
_entity_poly.pdbx_seq_one_letter_code
_entity_poly.pdbx_strand_id
1 'polypeptide(L)'
;TMEAFDAYMGVSAKDFGALSPERPAAYFSTEYGLSECLPIYSGGLGVLSGDHLKSASDLNIPLVGVGLLYRSGYFRQQIDRDGRQIAQYPENDFATLPLELVKDEGGAPLEVLLQLPGRRLHAQIWMVRVGRVKLYLLDTDTPSNTADDRKITARLYEADRDCRLRQEILLGMGGVQLMRALGIRPSVYHMNEGHSAFLILERIRLLMQERGLSFAEAGELVRGSSLFTTHTPVDAGNERFGLERMEPYFLPYAQSIGLPWPEFVRMGRFEGSERNVFEMTVLALNYSFRANGVSALHGYVSRHMWQEGWKGVPKAEIPIRYVTNGVHVPSYTGAPMRALLDNVLGPGWQEQSPDSSIWSKIDEIPDEGLWAVRQLQKKQLLDYLRASLPEFFKKFAIPYEKQKEMAACLTPSSLVIGFARRFAPYKRATLLFADLDRLARIVGNAERPVIFVFSGKAHPADTQGIDMLQEVIRHMLDPRFFGKIFFIEDYNLAVSRLMVQGCDVWLNTPRRPYEACGTSGQKVPVNAGVNLSISDGWWCEGYNGENGWTIGPAVTREYLCGEQSDYDDAGFLYALLEEKIVPLYFERNFEGMPHDWLLTVRQSMQSLIARFSSNRMVREYLNDYYIPAAQRYAELRDKHNALTKRLARWKQDVNARFSSLRIEQIRIEGLKGEELMGTQPMQVQIGVLPGGMKPEELLVQLVAGPGDGNGFTDTPDVVDMARTEESTADRLVYACAYSPS
;
A
#
# COMPACT_ATOMS: atom_id res chain seq x y z
N THR A 1 13.54 24.00 17.40
CA THR A 1 13.65 25.47 17.40
C THR A 1 13.21 26.02 16.05
N MET A 2 12.82 27.28 15.96
CA MET A 2 12.49 27.97 14.69
C MET A 2 13.66 27.91 13.71
N GLU A 3 14.87 28.08 14.16
CA GLU A 3 16.08 27.97 13.33
C GLU A 3 16.21 26.62 12.64
N ALA A 4 15.94 25.52 13.35
CA ALA A 4 15.97 24.19 12.76
C ALA A 4 14.84 24.00 11.73
N PHE A 5 13.67 24.57 11.97
CA PHE A 5 12.56 24.57 11.03
C PHE A 5 12.90 25.39 9.77
N ASP A 6 13.44 26.58 9.94
CA ASP A 6 13.82 27.46 8.83
C ASP A 6 14.95 26.83 8.00
N ALA A 7 15.93 26.20 8.66
CA ALA A 7 16.98 25.45 8.01
C ALA A 7 16.42 24.28 7.20
N TYR A 8 15.48 23.50 7.77
CA TYR A 8 14.81 22.42 7.07
C TYR A 8 14.02 22.94 5.86
N MET A 9 13.22 23.98 6.03
CA MET A 9 12.37 24.52 4.96
C MET A 9 13.15 25.25 3.87
N GLY A 10 14.33 25.80 4.19
CA GLY A 10 15.19 26.57 3.28
C GLY A 10 15.93 25.72 2.24
N VAL A 11 15.92 24.38 2.37
CA VAL A 11 16.59 23.51 1.40
C VAL A 11 15.70 23.30 0.18
N SER A 12 16.23 23.62 -1.00
CA SER A 12 15.52 23.40 -2.28
C SER A 12 15.42 21.92 -2.63
N ALA A 13 14.38 21.55 -3.36
CA ALA A 13 14.27 20.21 -3.92
C ALA A 13 15.43 19.91 -4.88
N LYS A 14 15.89 18.64 -4.89
CA LYS A 14 17.01 18.21 -5.71
C LYS A 14 16.62 18.13 -7.19
N ASP A 15 17.58 18.39 -8.05
CA ASP A 15 17.47 18.19 -9.50
C ASP A 15 18.09 16.83 -9.86
N PHE A 16 17.28 15.97 -10.51
CA PHE A 16 17.68 14.67 -11.03
C PHE A 16 17.60 14.63 -12.57
N GLY A 17 17.76 15.79 -13.22
CA GLY A 17 17.71 15.94 -14.67
C GLY A 17 16.29 15.99 -15.23
N ALA A 18 15.80 14.89 -15.76
CA ALA A 18 14.43 14.83 -16.31
C ALA A 18 13.34 14.95 -15.22
N LEU A 19 13.67 14.64 -13.98
CA LEU A 19 12.86 14.86 -12.78
C LEU A 19 13.48 16.03 -11.99
N SER A 20 12.78 17.16 -11.91
CA SER A 20 13.29 18.39 -11.31
C SER A 20 12.17 19.18 -10.63
N PRO A 21 12.47 20.25 -9.86
CA PRO A 21 11.46 21.12 -9.28
C PRO A 21 10.47 21.70 -10.32
N GLU A 22 10.92 21.98 -11.54
CA GLU A 22 10.08 22.46 -12.65
C GLU A 22 9.26 21.33 -13.30
N ARG A 23 9.69 20.09 -13.10
CA ARG A 23 9.05 18.88 -13.64
C ARG A 23 8.96 17.80 -12.58
N PRO A 24 8.19 18.02 -11.52
CA PRO A 24 8.10 17.09 -10.40
C PRO A 24 7.39 15.80 -10.77
N ALA A 25 7.43 14.82 -9.86
CA ALA A 25 6.49 13.72 -9.83
C ALA A 25 5.17 14.19 -9.20
N ALA A 26 4.04 13.82 -9.79
CA ALA A 26 2.71 14.04 -9.24
C ALA A 26 2.17 12.72 -8.67
N TYR A 27 1.93 12.68 -7.37
CA TYR A 27 1.45 11.52 -6.62
C TYR A 27 -0.04 11.68 -6.33
N PHE A 28 -0.86 10.80 -6.90
CA PHE A 28 -2.32 10.83 -6.80
C PHE A 28 -2.82 9.77 -5.83
N SER A 29 -3.57 10.18 -4.82
CA SER A 29 -4.23 9.27 -3.88
C SER A 29 -5.58 9.82 -3.44
N THR A 30 -6.54 8.93 -3.19
CA THR A 30 -7.86 9.30 -2.69
C THR A 30 -7.83 9.72 -1.21
N GLU A 31 -6.80 9.33 -0.45
CA GLU A 31 -6.68 9.61 0.98
C GLU A 31 -5.23 9.88 1.39
N TYR A 32 -5.06 10.75 2.41
CA TYR A 32 -3.77 11.10 3.00
C TYR A 32 -3.85 11.18 4.51
N GLY A 33 -3.16 10.28 5.20
CA GLY A 33 -3.03 10.25 6.67
C GLY A 33 -1.82 11.05 7.13
N LEU A 34 -1.95 12.36 7.26
CA LEU A 34 -0.87 13.27 7.64
C LEU A 34 -0.83 13.55 9.14
N SER A 35 -2.00 13.89 9.68
CA SER A 35 -2.21 14.24 11.08
C SER A 35 -3.65 13.97 11.47
N GLU A 36 -3.93 13.78 12.77
CA GLU A 36 -5.26 13.63 13.33
C GLU A 36 -6.15 14.85 13.12
N CYS A 37 -5.57 16.06 12.99
CA CYS A 37 -6.33 17.26 12.74
C CYS A 37 -6.89 17.36 11.31
N LEU A 38 -6.37 16.57 10.36
CA LEU A 38 -6.82 16.55 8.97
C LEU A 38 -7.38 15.16 8.63
N PRO A 39 -8.66 14.90 8.88
CA PRO A 39 -9.24 13.56 8.78
C PRO A 39 -9.63 13.19 7.34
N ILE A 40 -8.70 13.28 6.39
CA ILE A 40 -8.86 12.90 4.98
C ILE A 40 -8.28 11.51 4.66
N TYR A 41 -8.33 10.61 5.62
CA TYR A 41 -7.87 9.22 5.49
C TYR A 41 -8.79 8.28 6.28
N SER A 42 -8.81 7.01 5.90
CA SER A 42 -9.57 5.97 6.61
C SER A 42 -8.68 4.86 7.16
N GLY A 43 -7.62 4.50 6.46
CA GLY A 43 -6.81 3.33 6.80
C GLY A 43 -5.38 3.38 6.30
N GLY A 44 -4.82 2.16 6.06
CA GLY A 44 -3.42 1.99 5.71
C GLY A 44 -2.97 2.68 4.43
N LEU A 45 -3.85 2.76 3.43
CA LEU A 45 -3.57 3.44 2.15
C LEU A 45 -3.26 4.93 2.38
N GLY A 46 -4.11 5.62 3.15
CA GLY A 46 -3.91 7.04 3.45
C GLY A 46 -2.70 7.30 4.33
N VAL A 47 -2.47 6.45 5.34
CA VAL A 47 -1.29 6.55 6.19
C VAL A 47 -0.01 6.40 5.36
N LEU A 48 0.04 5.44 4.43
CA LEU A 48 1.15 5.27 3.52
C LEU A 48 1.35 6.50 2.62
N SER A 49 0.26 7.06 2.04
CA SER A 49 0.34 8.26 1.23
C SER A 49 0.91 9.45 2.01
N GLY A 50 0.51 9.59 3.27
CA GLY A 50 1.07 10.61 4.18
C GLY A 50 2.55 10.39 4.45
N ASP A 51 2.96 9.16 4.77
CA ASP A 51 4.34 8.79 5.02
C ASP A 51 5.22 8.96 3.77
N HIS A 52 4.66 8.68 2.57
CA HIS A 52 5.34 8.93 1.29
C HIS A 52 5.65 10.42 1.08
N LEU A 53 4.67 11.31 1.31
CA LEU A 53 4.90 12.76 1.19
C LEU A 53 5.91 13.28 2.22
N LYS A 54 5.84 12.81 3.46
CA LYS A 54 6.80 13.18 4.52
C LYS A 54 8.22 12.78 4.14
N SER A 55 8.39 11.54 3.68
CA SER A 55 9.71 11.05 3.24
C SER A 55 10.21 11.74 1.97
N ALA A 56 9.33 12.06 1.02
CA ALA A 56 9.72 12.84 -0.14
C ALA A 56 10.20 14.25 0.26
N SER A 57 9.57 14.85 1.28
CA SER A 57 10.02 16.10 1.88
C SER A 57 11.40 15.96 2.52
N ASP A 58 11.62 14.93 3.36
CA ASP A 58 12.90 14.73 4.06
C ASP A 58 14.05 14.47 3.07
N LEU A 59 13.77 13.76 1.99
CA LEU A 59 14.74 13.43 0.95
C LEU A 59 14.93 14.52 -0.11
N ASN A 60 14.21 15.62 -0.03
CA ASN A 60 14.22 16.70 -1.03
C ASN A 60 13.85 16.26 -2.45
N ILE A 61 12.93 15.31 -2.58
CA ILE A 61 12.48 14.82 -3.88
C ILE A 61 11.46 15.82 -4.45
N PRO A 62 11.59 16.23 -5.72
CA PRO A 62 10.61 17.09 -6.38
C PRO A 62 9.31 16.33 -6.62
N LEU A 63 8.38 16.47 -5.69
CA LEU A 63 7.10 15.77 -5.69
C LEU A 63 5.98 16.72 -5.27
N VAL A 64 4.81 16.54 -5.87
CA VAL A 64 3.55 17.18 -5.47
C VAL A 64 2.49 16.10 -5.25
N GLY A 65 1.67 16.27 -4.21
CA GLY A 65 0.52 15.41 -3.95
C GLY A 65 -0.76 15.96 -4.57
N VAL A 66 -1.67 15.08 -4.98
CA VAL A 66 -3.02 15.40 -5.48
C VAL A 66 -4.04 14.51 -4.82
N GLY A 67 -5.11 15.11 -4.27
CA GLY A 67 -6.17 14.36 -3.58
C GLY A 67 -7.49 15.11 -3.56
N LEU A 68 -8.40 14.65 -2.71
CA LEU A 68 -9.70 15.25 -2.47
C LEU A 68 -9.80 15.75 -1.03
N LEU A 69 -10.48 16.88 -0.83
CA LEU A 69 -10.76 17.43 0.49
C LEU A 69 -12.17 17.07 0.91
N TYR A 70 -12.28 16.23 1.93
CA TYR A 70 -13.59 15.75 2.38
C TYR A 70 -14.11 16.57 3.55
N ARG A 71 -15.33 17.14 3.40
CA ARG A 71 -15.94 17.98 4.43
C ARG A 71 -16.19 17.22 5.73
N SER A 72 -16.69 16.01 5.67
CA SER A 72 -16.91 15.16 6.85
C SER A 72 -15.85 14.07 7.02
N GLY A 73 -14.86 13.98 6.11
CA GLY A 73 -13.76 13.03 6.16
C GLY A 73 -14.22 11.59 6.20
N TYR A 74 -13.54 10.78 7.04
CA TYR A 74 -14.01 9.47 7.46
C TYR A 74 -14.71 9.61 8.81
N PHE A 75 -15.59 8.68 9.16
CA PHE A 75 -16.44 8.82 10.35
C PHE A 75 -15.66 8.80 11.67
N ARG A 76 -16.21 9.47 12.70
CA ARG A 76 -15.86 9.25 14.10
C ARG A 76 -16.64 8.07 14.65
N GLN A 77 -15.95 7.20 15.39
CA GLN A 77 -16.55 6.02 15.98
C GLN A 77 -17.07 6.34 17.38
N GLN A 78 -18.29 5.91 17.65
CA GLN A 78 -18.83 5.80 18.98
C GLN A 78 -19.31 4.36 19.19
N ILE A 79 -19.11 3.83 20.38
CA ILE A 79 -19.67 2.52 20.78
C ILE A 79 -20.92 2.78 21.62
N ASP A 80 -22.03 2.13 21.29
CA ASP A 80 -23.26 2.21 22.08
C ASP A 80 -23.26 1.29 23.33
N ARG A 81 -24.39 1.25 24.03
CA ARG A 81 -24.54 0.42 25.25
C ARG A 81 -24.57 -1.09 24.97
N ASP A 82 -24.87 -1.47 23.75
CA ASP A 82 -24.91 -2.86 23.30
C ASP A 82 -23.54 -3.30 22.70
N GLY A 83 -22.55 -2.42 22.74
CA GLY A 83 -21.22 -2.65 22.21
C GLY A 83 -21.13 -2.51 20.68
N ARG A 84 -22.13 -1.94 20.01
CA ARG A 84 -22.12 -1.75 18.56
C ARG A 84 -21.52 -0.41 18.17
N GLN A 85 -20.84 -0.42 17.03
CA GLN A 85 -20.29 0.78 16.43
C GLN A 85 -21.37 1.66 15.82
N ILE A 86 -21.35 2.95 16.17
CA ILE A 86 -22.11 4.03 15.53
C ILE A 86 -21.12 4.93 14.77
N ALA A 87 -21.40 5.18 13.50
CA ALA A 87 -20.62 6.08 12.66
C ALA A 87 -21.22 7.51 12.74
N GLN A 88 -20.40 8.47 13.16
CA GLN A 88 -20.76 9.89 13.20
C GLN A 88 -19.94 10.66 12.17
N TYR A 89 -20.57 11.60 11.46
CA TYR A 89 -19.94 12.37 10.39
C TYR A 89 -19.99 13.88 10.71
N PRO A 90 -19.17 14.36 11.67
CA PRO A 90 -19.08 15.79 11.93
C PRO A 90 -18.46 16.51 10.72
N GLU A 91 -18.96 17.69 10.43
CA GLU A 91 -18.37 18.55 9.41
C GLU A 91 -17.11 19.22 9.95
N ASN A 92 -16.07 19.26 9.11
CA ASN A 92 -14.83 19.96 9.41
C ASN A 92 -14.94 21.43 8.99
N ASP A 93 -14.56 22.33 9.88
CA ASP A 93 -14.39 23.73 9.53
C ASP A 93 -12.98 23.93 8.93
N PHE A 94 -12.92 24.08 7.61
CA PHE A 94 -11.67 24.22 6.89
C PHE A 94 -10.87 25.47 7.29
N ALA A 95 -11.51 26.50 7.84
CA ALA A 95 -10.84 27.70 8.34
C ALA A 95 -10.00 27.43 9.60
N THR A 96 -10.29 26.36 10.34
CA THR A 96 -9.54 25.96 11.55
C THR A 96 -8.46 24.90 11.29
N LEU A 97 -8.38 24.42 10.06
CA LEU A 97 -7.42 23.38 9.65
C LEU A 97 -6.18 24.01 9.00
N PRO A 98 -5.06 23.29 8.95
CA PRO A 98 -3.82 23.77 8.29
C PRO A 98 -3.96 23.71 6.75
N LEU A 99 -4.96 24.40 6.23
CA LEU A 99 -5.34 24.48 4.82
C LEU A 99 -5.23 25.91 4.31
N GLU A 100 -4.75 26.06 3.09
CA GLU A 100 -4.65 27.32 2.38
C GLU A 100 -5.49 27.24 1.11
N LEU A 101 -6.52 28.10 0.99
CA LEU A 101 -7.30 28.21 -0.24
C LEU A 101 -6.45 28.88 -1.32
N VAL A 102 -6.22 28.17 -2.42
CA VAL A 102 -5.46 28.70 -3.56
C VAL A 102 -6.30 29.73 -4.30
N LYS A 103 -5.71 30.89 -4.56
CA LYS A 103 -6.38 32.02 -5.22
C LYS A 103 -5.68 32.34 -6.54
N ASP A 104 -6.47 32.87 -7.47
CA ASP A 104 -5.96 33.44 -8.71
C ASP A 104 -5.30 34.81 -8.49
N GLU A 105 -4.79 35.42 -9.55
CA GLU A 105 -4.16 36.76 -9.51
C GLU A 105 -5.12 37.87 -9.06
N GLY A 106 -6.43 37.66 -9.24
CA GLY A 106 -7.48 38.58 -8.79
C GLY A 106 -7.89 38.40 -7.33
N GLY A 107 -7.36 37.39 -6.64
CA GLY A 107 -7.69 37.07 -5.25
C GLY A 107 -8.96 36.20 -5.08
N ALA A 108 -9.59 35.75 -6.17
CA ALA A 108 -10.70 34.80 -6.15
C ALA A 108 -10.19 33.35 -6.00
N PRO A 109 -11.02 32.43 -5.43
CA PRO A 109 -10.64 31.01 -5.41
C PRO A 109 -10.31 30.49 -6.79
N LEU A 110 -9.15 29.84 -6.95
CA LEU A 110 -8.79 29.18 -8.19
C LEU A 110 -9.59 27.90 -8.31
N GLU A 111 -10.34 27.75 -9.40
CA GLU A 111 -11.22 26.61 -9.66
C GLU A 111 -10.77 25.78 -10.84
N VAL A 112 -11.02 24.49 -10.75
CA VAL A 112 -10.95 23.51 -11.85
C VAL A 112 -12.37 23.28 -12.38
N LEU A 113 -12.51 23.20 -13.69
CA LEU A 113 -13.79 22.94 -14.35
C LEU A 113 -13.76 21.57 -15.04
N LEU A 114 -14.72 20.72 -14.73
CA LEU A 114 -14.92 19.43 -15.39
C LEU A 114 -16.29 19.37 -16.08
N GLN A 115 -16.32 18.74 -17.26
CA GLN A 115 -17.58 18.48 -17.94
C GLN A 115 -18.20 17.18 -17.40
N LEU A 116 -19.36 17.29 -16.76
CA LEU A 116 -20.24 16.17 -16.42
C LEU A 116 -21.43 16.11 -17.39
N PRO A 117 -22.23 15.02 -17.41
CA PRO A 117 -23.43 14.94 -18.24
C PRO A 117 -24.37 16.14 -18.01
N GLY A 118 -24.55 16.95 -19.06
CA GLY A 118 -25.45 18.10 -19.06
C GLY A 118 -25.02 19.33 -18.22
N ARG A 119 -23.86 19.30 -17.54
CA ARG A 119 -23.42 20.41 -16.66
C ARG A 119 -21.90 20.47 -16.49
N ARG A 120 -21.45 21.59 -15.95
CA ARG A 120 -20.07 21.77 -15.50
C ARG A 120 -19.97 21.58 -13.99
N LEU A 121 -18.97 20.83 -13.56
CA LEU A 121 -18.58 20.68 -12.16
C LEU A 121 -17.44 21.67 -11.87
N HIS A 122 -17.61 22.44 -10.82
CA HIS A 122 -16.60 23.36 -10.30
C HIS A 122 -15.90 22.71 -9.11
N ALA A 123 -14.59 22.82 -9.00
CA ALA A 123 -13.83 22.37 -7.82
C ALA A 123 -12.78 23.42 -7.47
N GLN A 124 -12.86 23.94 -6.26
CA GLN A 124 -11.85 24.84 -5.70
C GLN A 124 -10.63 24.04 -5.23
N ILE A 125 -9.49 24.72 -5.18
CA ILE A 125 -8.20 24.10 -4.85
C ILE A 125 -7.77 24.54 -3.47
N TRP A 126 -7.50 23.58 -2.58
CA TRP A 126 -6.88 23.79 -1.29
C TRP A 126 -5.46 23.22 -1.31
N MET A 127 -4.56 23.80 -0.50
CA MET A 127 -3.18 23.37 -0.37
C MET A 127 -2.83 23.10 1.09
N VAL A 128 -2.09 21.99 1.30
CA VAL A 128 -1.47 21.60 2.58
C VAL A 128 0.04 21.55 2.38
N ARG A 129 0.80 22.14 3.30
CA ARG A 129 2.26 21.99 3.32
C ARG A 129 2.64 20.77 4.14
N VAL A 130 3.26 19.78 3.49
CA VAL A 130 3.83 18.59 4.13
C VAL A 130 5.35 18.74 4.12
N GLY A 131 5.86 19.51 5.07
CA GLY A 131 7.22 20.02 4.98
C GLY A 131 7.40 20.83 3.69
N ARG A 132 8.36 20.45 2.84
CA ARG A 132 8.65 21.08 1.54
C ARG A 132 7.72 20.64 0.41
N VAL A 133 7.04 19.49 0.56
CA VAL A 133 6.09 18.97 -0.43
C VAL A 133 4.74 19.67 -0.27
N LYS A 134 4.11 20.04 -1.39
CA LYS A 134 2.76 20.58 -1.42
C LYS A 134 1.77 19.48 -1.80
N LEU A 135 0.71 19.36 -1.02
CA LEU A 135 -0.45 18.52 -1.32
C LEU A 135 -1.60 19.44 -1.74
N TYR A 136 -2.12 19.24 -2.94
CA TYR A 136 -3.26 19.96 -3.46
C TYR A 136 -4.50 19.07 -3.39
N LEU A 137 -5.59 19.64 -2.89
CA LEU A 137 -6.84 18.95 -2.61
C LEU A 137 -7.99 19.64 -3.35
N LEU A 138 -8.80 18.87 -4.07
CA LEU A 138 -9.98 19.36 -4.77
C LEU A 138 -11.22 19.26 -3.86
N ASP A 139 -12.03 20.31 -3.87
CA ASP A 139 -13.27 20.44 -3.11
C ASP A 139 -14.39 20.97 -3.99
N THR A 140 -15.51 20.24 -4.07
CA THR A 140 -16.68 20.61 -4.87
C THR A 140 -17.72 21.40 -4.11
N ASP A 141 -17.53 21.66 -2.80
CA ASP A 141 -18.47 22.44 -2.00
C ASP A 141 -18.34 23.93 -2.29
N THR A 142 -18.74 24.33 -3.48
CA THR A 142 -18.74 25.73 -3.97
C THR A 142 -20.16 26.14 -4.37
N PRO A 143 -20.53 27.44 -4.20
CA PRO A 143 -21.84 27.95 -4.60
C PRO A 143 -22.18 27.77 -6.09
N SER A 144 -21.17 27.61 -6.94
CA SER A 144 -21.32 27.41 -8.40
C SER A 144 -21.93 26.04 -8.74
N ASN A 145 -21.90 25.09 -7.81
CA ASN A 145 -22.38 23.73 -8.00
C ASN A 145 -23.82 23.54 -7.50
N THR A 146 -24.50 22.55 -8.08
CA THR A 146 -25.78 22.05 -7.54
C THR A 146 -25.60 21.46 -6.14
N ALA A 147 -26.67 21.36 -5.36
CA ALA A 147 -26.61 20.78 -4.03
C ALA A 147 -26.11 19.32 -4.01
N ASP A 148 -26.34 18.57 -5.10
CA ASP A 148 -25.86 17.20 -5.26
C ASP A 148 -24.37 17.16 -5.61
N ASP A 149 -23.91 17.99 -6.52
CA ASP A 149 -22.51 18.05 -6.90
C ASP A 149 -21.62 18.57 -5.76
N ARG A 150 -22.11 19.45 -4.90
CA ARG A 150 -21.42 19.88 -3.67
C ARG A 150 -21.12 18.74 -2.72
N LYS A 151 -21.88 17.65 -2.78
CA LYS A 151 -21.70 16.46 -1.92
C LYS A 151 -20.67 15.47 -2.44
N ILE A 152 -20.14 15.63 -3.66
CA ILE A 152 -19.13 14.71 -4.21
C ILE A 152 -17.93 14.58 -3.26
N THR A 153 -17.49 15.68 -2.67
CA THR A 153 -16.39 15.71 -1.68
C THR A 153 -16.88 15.77 -0.23
N ALA A 154 -18.10 15.29 0.08
CA ALA A 154 -18.59 15.29 1.45
C ALA A 154 -17.88 14.24 2.30
N ARG A 155 -17.76 13.00 1.82
CA ARG A 155 -17.25 11.85 2.59
C ARG A 155 -16.26 11.01 1.81
N LEU A 156 -15.25 10.54 2.50
CA LEU A 156 -14.33 9.52 2.00
C LEU A 156 -15.02 8.16 1.97
N TYR A 157 -14.86 7.42 0.87
CA TYR A 157 -15.46 6.09 0.65
C TYR A 157 -17.00 6.09 0.77
N GLU A 158 -17.63 7.01 0.06
CA GLU A 158 -19.10 7.04 -0.05
C GLU A 158 -19.63 5.71 -0.59
N ALA A 159 -20.75 5.23 -0.02
CA ALA A 159 -21.34 3.95 -0.42
C ALA A 159 -22.06 4.03 -1.77
N ASP A 160 -22.55 5.21 -2.16
CA ASP A 160 -23.18 5.43 -3.47
C ASP A 160 -22.15 5.29 -4.60
N ARG A 161 -22.38 4.31 -5.47
CA ARG A 161 -21.49 3.98 -6.60
C ARG A 161 -21.39 5.09 -7.64
N ASP A 162 -22.40 5.91 -7.80
CA ASP A 162 -22.36 7.04 -8.74
C ASP A 162 -21.53 8.20 -8.15
N CYS A 163 -21.70 8.47 -6.86
CA CYS A 163 -20.84 9.41 -6.15
C CYS A 163 -19.36 8.96 -6.19
N ARG A 164 -19.08 7.67 -6.01
CA ARG A 164 -17.74 7.10 -6.16
C ARG A 164 -17.15 7.36 -7.55
N LEU A 165 -17.91 7.09 -8.61
CA LEU A 165 -17.46 7.36 -9.98
C LEU A 165 -17.13 8.84 -10.17
N ARG A 166 -17.98 9.75 -9.66
CA ARG A 166 -17.73 11.19 -9.73
C ARG A 166 -16.50 11.62 -8.92
N GLN A 167 -16.24 11.00 -7.75
CA GLN A 167 -15.01 11.23 -6.98
C GLN A 167 -13.77 10.82 -7.77
N GLU A 168 -13.79 9.68 -8.45
CA GLU A 168 -12.65 9.20 -9.23
C GLU A 168 -12.44 10.00 -10.53
N ILE A 169 -13.51 10.47 -11.16
CA ILE A 169 -13.43 11.45 -12.26
C ILE A 169 -12.76 12.75 -11.75
N LEU A 170 -13.21 13.26 -10.61
CA LEU A 170 -12.65 14.47 -10.02
C LEU A 170 -11.18 14.30 -9.65
N LEU A 171 -10.81 13.19 -8.99
CA LEU A 171 -9.44 12.91 -8.61
C LEU A 171 -8.53 12.75 -9.83
N GLY A 172 -8.92 11.94 -10.80
CA GLY A 172 -8.11 11.65 -11.98
C GLY A 172 -8.09 12.80 -12.97
N MET A 173 -9.23 13.10 -13.57
CA MET A 173 -9.32 14.16 -14.60
C MET A 173 -9.16 15.55 -13.98
N GLY A 174 -9.84 15.81 -12.87
CA GLY A 174 -9.74 17.09 -12.14
C GLY A 174 -8.33 17.35 -11.63
N GLY A 175 -7.65 16.33 -11.12
CA GLY A 175 -6.26 16.46 -10.66
C GLY A 175 -5.27 16.83 -11.78
N VAL A 176 -5.48 16.35 -13.01
CA VAL A 176 -4.69 16.77 -14.17
C VAL A 176 -4.98 18.23 -14.53
N GLN A 177 -6.25 18.65 -14.50
CA GLN A 177 -6.63 20.05 -14.74
C GLN A 177 -6.11 20.99 -13.63
N LEU A 178 -6.07 20.50 -12.37
CA LEU A 178 -5.46 21.22 -11.25
C LEU A 178 -3.98 21.51 -11.51
N MET A 179 -3.19 20.50 -11.92
CA MET A 179 -1.78 20.71 -12.26
C MET A 179 -1.63 21.78 -13.35
N ARG A 180 -2.51 21.75 -14.36
CA ARG A 180 -2.52 22.72 -15.44
C ARG A 180 -2.86 24.12 -14.95
N ALA A 181 -3.90 24.28 -14.13
CA ALA A 181 -4.32 25.57 -13.57
C ALA A 181 -3.20 26.22 -12.72
N LEU A 182 -2.41 25.40 -12.05
CA LEU A 182 -1.25 25.85 -11.24
C LEU A 182 0.03 26.05 -12.08
N GLY A 183 0.03 25.78 -13.38
CA GLY A 183 1.23 25.82 -14.23
C GLY A 183 2.25 24.72 -13.92
N ILE A 184 1.91 23.72 -13.13
CA ILE A 184 2.78 22.60 -12.79
C ILE A 184 2.79 21.59 -13.95
N ARG A 185 3.98 21.17 -14.38
CA ARG A 185 4.17 20.26 -15.52
C ARG A 185 4.90 18.99 -15.09
N PRO A 186 4.21 18.02 -14.46
CA PRO A 186 4.86 16.81 -14.00
C PRO A 186 5.55 16.04 -15.11
N SER A 187 6.71 15.45 -14.80
CA SER A 187 7.38 14.48 -15.68
C SER A 187 6.90 13.06 -15.42
N VAL A 188 6.34 12.79 -14.24
CA VAL A 188 5.83 11.50 -13.80
C VAL A 188 4.47 11.66 -13.13
N TYR A 189 3.57 10.72 -13.38
CA TYR A 189 2.26 10.62 -12.74
C TYR A 189 2.14 9.27 -12.04
N HIS A 190 2.10 9.27 -10.73
CA HIS A 190 2.02 8.07 -9.92
C HIS A 190 0.61 7.88 -9.39
N MET A 191 -0.03 6.81 -9.81
CA MET A 191 -1.35 6.36 -9.35
C MET A 191 -1.20 5.44 -8.14
N ASN A 192 -1.58 5.92 -6.96
CA ASN A 192 -1.63 5.13 -5.75
C ASN A 192 -3.01 4.48 -5.62
N GLU A 193 -3.14 3.25 -6.10
CA GLU A 193 -4.36 2.49 -6.36
C GLU A 193 -5.15 3.00 -7.61
N GLY A 194 -6.13 2.21 -8.03
CA GLY A 194 -6.94 2.46 -9.23
C GLY A 194 -7.78 3.73 -9.22
N HIS A 195 -8.07 4.28 -8.05
CA HIS A 195 -8.99 5.42 -7.85
C HIS A 195 -8.65 6.68 -8.68
N SER A 196 -7.42 6.84 -9.10
CA SER A 196 -6.98 7.99 -9.91
C SER A 196 -6.76 7.67 -11.40
N ALA A 197 -7.06 6.45 -11.85
CA ALA A 197 -6.69 5.99 -13.19
C ALA A 197 -7.30 6.82 -14.34
N PHE A 198 -8.39 7.55 -14.10
CA PHE A 198 -8.94 8.48 -15.10
C PHE A 198 -8.00 9.65 -15.44
N LEU A 199 -6.90 9.86 -14.69
CA LEU A 199 -5.85 10.80 -15.10
C LEU A 199 -5.25 10.43 -16.47
N ILE A 200 -5.24 9.15 -16.82
CA ILE A 200 -4.78 8.64 -18.10
C ILE A 200 -5.61 9.24 -19.24
N LEU A 201 -6.93 9.20 -19.11
CA LEU A 201 -7.87 9.70 -20.11
C LEU A 201 -7.67 11.19 -20.35
N GLU A 202 -7.64 11.99 -19.29
CA GLU A 202 -7.49 13.44 -19.43
C GLU A 202 -6.15 13.84 -20.03
N ARG A 203 -5.08 13.14 -19.67
CA ARG A 203 -3.75 13.35 -20.24
C ARG A 203 -3.72 13.01 -21.73
N ILE A 204 -4.34 11.90 -22.15
CA ILE A 204 -4.47 11.55 -23.59
C ILE A 204 -5.21 12.66 -24.33
N ARG A 205 -6.38 13.08 -23.82
CA ARG A 205 -7.18 14.14 -24.45
C ARG A 205 -6.40 15.44 -24.63
N LEU A 206 -5.70 15.89 -23.60
CA LEU A 206 -4.90 17.11 -23.65
C LEU A 206 -3.73 16.99 -24.64
N LEU A 207 -3.03 15.87 -24.68
CA LEU A 207 -1.94 15.66 -25.64
C LEU A 207 -2.42 15.63 -27.09
N MET A 208 -3.60 15.04 -27.34
CA MET A 208 -4.24 15.09 -28.68
C MET A 208 -4.57 16.53 -29.08
N GLN A 209 -5.16 17.31 -28.17
CA GLN A 209 -5.56 18.70 -28.45
C GLN A 209 -4.38 19.66 -28.59
N GLU A 210 -3.40 19.58 -27.68
CA GLU A 210 -2.30 20.54 -27.60
C GLU A 210 -1.15 20.23 -28.54
N ARG A 211 -0.97 18.94 -28.93
CA ARG A 211 0.17 18.48 -29.74
C ARG A 211 -0.23 17.87 -31.06
N GLY A 212 -1.53 17.73 -31.33
CA GLY A 212 -2.02 17.09 -32.55
C GLY A 212 -1.62 15.62 -32.66
N LEU A 213 -1.44 14.92 -31.56
CA LEU A 213 -1.13 13.49 -31.53
C LEU A 213 -2.41 12.68 -31.80
N SER A 214 -2.27 11.53 -32.46
CA SER A 214 -3.33 10.54 -32.49
C SER A 214 -3.54 9.91 -31.13
N PHE A 215 -4.67 9.23 -30.91
CA PHE A 215 -4.96 8.51 -29.66
C PHE A 215 -3.84 7.52 -29.30
N ALA A 216 -3.38 6.71 -30.26
CA ALA A 216 -2.31 5.74 -30.04
C ALA A 216 -0.98 6.42 -29.65
N GLU A 217 -0.62 7.51 -30.31
CA GLU A 217 0.60 8.28 -30.01
C GLU A 217 0.51 8.94 -28.61
N ALA A 218 -0.62 9.56 -28.28
CA ALA A 218 -0.86 10.15 -26.97
C ALA A 218 -0.83 9.07 -25.86
N GLY A 219 -1.40 7.90 -26.13
CA GLY A 219 -1.38 6.75 -25.23
C GLY A 219 0.03 6.27 -24.90
N GLU A 220 0.95 6.19 -25.89
CA GLU A 220 2.35 5.80 -25.66
C GLU A 220 3.09 6.84 -24.80
N LEU A 221 2.84 8.12 -25.03
CA LEU A 221 3.45 9.19 -24.25
C LEU A 221 2.95 9.20 -22.80
N VAL A 222 1.66 8.96 -22.58
CA VAL A 222 1.05 8.82 -21.24
C VAL A 222 1.61 7.60 -20.52
N ARG A 223 1.66 6.44 -21.20
CA ARG A 223 2.24 5.21 -20.65
C ARG A 223 3.67 5.44 -20.17
N GLY A 224 4.51 6.09 -20.98
CA GLY A 224 5.92 6.32 -20.68
C GLY A 224 6.22 7.12 -19.41
N SER A 225 5.21 7.78 -18.85
CA SER A 225 5.33 8.66 -17.69
C SER A 225 4.31 8.36 -16.57
N SER A 226 3.55 7.28 -16.67
CA SER A 226 2.62 6.84 -15.66
C SER A 226 3.19 5.67 -14.87
N LEU A 227 2.93 5.65 -13.57
CA LEU A 227 3.28 4.58 -12.64
C LEU A 227 2.03 4.15 -11.89
N PHE A 228 1.95 2.88 -11.53
CA PHE A 228 0.82 2.32 -10.81
C PHE A 228 1.28 1.45 -9.63
N THR A 229 0.76 1.74 -8.44
CA THR A 229 0.93 0.90 -7.26
C THR A 229 -0.42 0.35 -6.83
N THR A 230 -0.56 -0.99 -6.82
CA THR A 230 -1.74 -1.66 -6.29
C THR A 230 -1.54 -2.04 -4.82
N HIS A 231 -2.60 -1.89 -4.02
CA HIS A 231 -2.65 -2.23 -2.59
C HIS A 231 -3.67 -3.34 -2.30
N THR A 232 -4.39 -3.80 -3.30
CA THR A 232 -5.52 -4.70 -3.15
C THR A 232 -5.12 -6.12 -3.52
N PRO A 233 -5.07 -7.07 -2.56
CA PRO A 233 -4.63 -8.45 -2.78
C PRO A 233 -5.77 -9.40 -3.20
N VAL A 234 -6.98 -8.88 -3.42
CA VAL A 234 -8.17 -9.66 -3.78
C VAL A 234 -8.93 -9.03 -4.93
N ASP A 235 -9.36 -9.84 -5.88
CA ASP A 235 -10.07 -9.40 -7.09
C ASP A 235 -11.33 -8.56 -6.75
N ALA A 236 -12.13 -9.00 -5.79
CA ALA A 236 -13.37 -8.33 -5.38
C ALA A 236 -13.15 -6.93 -4.75
N GLY A 237 -11.93 -6.62 -4.29
CA GLY A 237 -11.59 -5.33 -3.69
C GLY A 237 -11.16 -4.27 -4.71
N ASN A 238 -10.96 -4.65 -5.98
CA ASN A 238 -10.58 -3.71 -7.03
C ASN A 238 -11.79 -2.91 -7.51
N GLU A 239 -11.59 -1.61 -7.76
CA GLU A 239 -12.68 -0.71 -8.16
C GLU A 239 -13.12 -0.99 -9.60
N ARG A 240 -14.43 -1.17 -9.77
CA ARG A 240 -15.09 -1.50 -11.05
C ARG A 240 -16.39 -0.74 -11.17
N PHE A 241 -16.71 -0.31 -12.38
CA PHE A 241 -17.98 0.35 -12.69
C PHE A 241 -18.70 -0.38 -13.82
N GLY A 242 -20.02 -0.62 -13.65
CA GLY A 242 -20.86 -1.16 -14.73
C GLY A 242 -20.84 -0.22 -15.95
N LEU A 243 -20.85 -0.79 -17.15
CA LEU A 243 -20.77 0.01 -18.38
C LEU A 243 -21.97 0.95 -18.53
N GLU A 244 -23.15 0.56 -18.05
CA GLU A 244 -24.34 1.38 -18.00
C GLU A 244 -24.16 2.67 -17.17
N ARG A 245 -23.32 2.61 -16.15
CA ARG A 245 -22.97 3.77 -15.30
C ARG A 245 -21.87 4.62 -15.93
N MET A 246 -20.95 4.00 -16.65
CA MET A 246 -19.86 4.67 -17.34
C MET A 246 -20.33 5.46 -18.55
N GLU A 247 -21.28 4.92 -19.31
CA GLU A 247 -21.71 5.45 -20.61
C GLU A 247 -22.16 6.92 -20.56
N PRO A 248 -23.01 7.38 -19.63
CA PRO A 248 -23.41 8.78 -19.57
C PRO A 248 -22.25 9.77 -19.40
N TYR A 249 -21.20 9.37 -18.70
CA TYR A 249 -20.04 10.22 -18.43
C TYR A 249 -19.00 10.15 -19.56
N PHE A 250 -18.78 8.98 -20.14
CA PHE A 250 -17.61 8.74 -21.00
C PHE A 250 -17.94 8.54 -22.48
N LEU A 251 -19.19 8.28 -22.88
CA LEU A 251 -19.53 8.24 -24.30
C LEU A 251 -19.31 9.61 -25.00
N PRO A 252 -19.76 10.75 -24.41
CA PRO A 252 -19.44 12.06 -24.98
C PRO A 252 -17.94 12.35 -24.99
N TYR A 253 -17.22 11.91 -23.96
CA TYR A 253 -15.77 12.04 -23.88
C TYR A 253 -15.09 11.24 -25.01
N ALA A 254 -15.42 9.96 -25.19
CA ALA A 254 -14.88 9.11 -26.23
C ALA A 254 -15.12 9.71 -27.62
N GLN A 255 -16.34 10.19 -27.87
CA GLN A 255 -16.69 10.91 -29.12
C GLN A 255 -15.83 12.15 -29.33
N SER A 256 -15.54 12.93 -28.30
CA SER A 256 -14.74 14.16 -28.37
C SER A 256 -13.28 13.92 -28.79
N ILE A 257 -12.76 12.71 -28.57
CA ILE A 257 -11.41 12.29 -28.97
C ILE A 257 -11.41 11.34 -30.17
N GLY A 258 -12.57 11.16 -30.81
CA GLY A 258 -12.72 10.29 -31.99
C GLY A 258 -12.53 8.78 -31.68
N LEU A 259 -12.75 8.34 -30.44
CA LEU A 259 -12.59 6.95 -30.02
C LEU A 259 -13.95 6.24 -30.03
N PRO A 260 -14.13 5.13 -30.79
CA PRO A 260 -15.33 4.31 -30.73
C PRO A 260 -15.58 3.77 -29.30
N TRP A 261 -16.82 3.72 -28.86
CA TRP A 261 -17.18 3.24 -27.51
C TRP A 261 -16.60 1.86 -27.17
N PRO A 262 -16.63 0.84 -28.05
CA PRO A 262 -16.01 -0.45 -27.77
C PRO A 262 -14.49 -0.36 -27.55
N GLU A 263 -13.82 0.58 -28.18
CA GLU A 263 -12.38 0.81 -28.00
C GLU A 263 -12.10 1.52 -26.68
N PHE A 264 -12.94 2.47 -26.29
CA PHE A 264 -12.89 3.08 -24.97
C PHE A 264 -13.06 2.01 -23.87
N VAL A 265 -14.05 1.12 -23.98
CA VAL A 265 -14.29 0.04 -23.02
C VAL A 265 -13.08 -0.89 -22.90
N ARG A 266 -12.38 -1.19 -24.00
CA ARG A 266 -11.16 -2.01 -23.99
C ARG A 266 -10.01 -1.40 -23.18
N MET A 267 -9.98 -0.09 -22.93
CA MET A 267 -8.95 0.51 -22.09
C MET A 267 -8.97 -0.02 -20.66
N GLY A 268 -10.15 -0.28 -20.10
CA GLY A 268 -10.36 -0.80 -18.73
C GLY A 268 -10.87 -2.23 -18.72
N ARG A 269 -10.58 -3.03 -19.72
CA ARG A 269 -11.05 -4.42 -19.83
C ARG A 269 -10.03 -5.28 -20.56
N PHE A 270 -9.71 -6.44 -20.03
CA PHE A 270 -8.88 -7.40 -20.76
C PHE A 270 -9.65 -8.08 -21.89
N GLU A 271 -8.93 -8.45 -22.95
CA GLU A 271 -9.51 -9.16 -24.09
C GLU A 271 -10.06 -10.52 -23.67
N GLY A 272 -11.30 -10.80 -24.09
CA GLY A 272 -12.02 -12.04 -23.76
C GLY A 272 -12.65 -12.06 -22.37
N SER A 273 -12.61 -10.96 -21.60
CA SER A 273 -13.37 -10.87 -20.36
C SER A 273 -14.86 -10.77 -20.64
N GLU A 274 -15.67 -11.61 -19.98
CA GLU A 274 -17.13 -11.61 -20.11
C GLU A 274 -17.82 -10.60 -19.17
N ARG A 275 -17.05 -9.97 -18.27
CA ARG A 275 -17.58 -9.03 -17.28
C ARG A 275 -18.07 -7.75 -17.97
N ASN A 276 -19.32 -7.34 -17.70
CA ASN A 276 -19.88 -6.08 -18.22
C ASN A 276 -19.49 -4.87 -17.35
N VAL A 277 -18.18 -4.72 -17.09
CA VAL A 277 -17.62 -3.68 -16.23
C VAL A 277 -16.39 -3.04 -16.84
N PHE A 278 -16.10 -1.83 -16.41
CA PHE A 278 -14.84 -1.13 -16.63
C PHE A 278 -14.00 -1.21 -15.34
N GLU A 279 -12.80 -1.75 -15.43
CA GLU A 279 -11.93 -2.01 -14.28
C GLU A 279 -10.83 -0.94 -14.22
N MET A 280 -10.78 -0.19 -13.14
CA MET A 280 -9.84 0.92 -12.95
C MET A 280 -8.39 0.42 -12.89
N THR A 281 -8.14 -0.73 -12.27
CA THR A 281 -6.82 -1.36 -12.21
C THR A 281 -6.34 -1.79 -13.60
N VAL A 282 -7.23 -2.31 -14.46
CA VAL A 282 -6.88 -2.68 -15.84
C VAL A 282 -6.48 -1.44 -16.66
N LEU A 283 -7.23 -0.34 -16.52
CA LEU A 283 -6.86 0.93 -17.14
C LEU A 283 -5.46 1.38 -16.68
N ALA A 284 -5.20 1.33 -15.38
CA ALA A 284 -3.90 1.71 -14.81
C ALA A 284 -2.76 0.82 -15.32
N LEU A 285 -2.94 -0.52 -15.34
CA LEU A 285 -1.94 -1.46 -15.84
C LEU A 285 -1.65 -1.27 -17.34
N ASN A 286 -2.70 -1.06 -18.15
CA ASN A 286 -2.57 -0.88 -19.60
C ASN A 286 -1.78 0.39 -19.98
N TYR A 287 -1.80 1.42 -19.15
CA TYR A 287 -1.19 2.71 -19.42
C TYR A 287 -0.11 3.13 -18.43
N SER A 288 0.50 2.20 -17.72
CA SER A 288 1.67 2.46 -16.88
C SER A 288 2.97 1.94 -17.50
N PHE A 289 4.04 2.69 -17.29
CA PHE A 289 5.41 2.29 -17.62
C PHE A 289 5.90 1.16 -16.71
N ARG A 290 5.56 1.28 -15.41
CA ARG A 290 5.84 0.28 -14.39
C ARG A 290 4.68 0.17 -13.42
N ALA A 291 4.42 -1.05 -12.98
CA ALA A 291 3.45 -1.35 -11.94
C ALA A 291 4.11 -2.16 -10.82
N ASN A 292 3.62 -2.00 -9.59
CA ASN A 292 4.14 -2.74 -8.44
C ASN A 292 3.07 -3.05 -7.38
N GLY A 293 3.25 -4.19 -6.70
CA GLY A 293 2.65 -4.48 -5.41
C GLY A 293 3.47 -3.86 -4.27
N VAL A 294 3.01 -4.03 -3.02
CA VAL A 294 3.51 -3.32 -1.84
C VAL A 294 4.21 -4.21 -0.81
N SER A 295 4.51 -5.44 -1.18
CA SER A 295 5.41 -6.39 -0.54
C SER A 295 5.86 -7.43 -1.58
N ALA A 296 6.88 -8.20 -1.28
CA ALA A 296 7.34 -9.27 -2.17
C ALA A 296 6.23 -10.30 -2.44
N LEU A 297 5.53 -10.73 -1.37
CA LEU A 297 4.38 -11.62 -1.48
C LEU A 297 3.25 -10.99 -2.31
N HIS A 298 2.92 -9.72 -2.05
CA HIS A 298 1.86 -9.04 -2.79
C HIS A 298 2.20 -8.86 -4.27
N GLY A 299 3.46 -8.62 -4.63
CA GLY A 299 3.91 -8.63 -6.02
C GLY A 299 3.65 -9.98 -6.71
N TYR A 300 3.91 -11.09 -6.01
CA TYR A 300 3.59 -12.43 -6.49
C TYR A 300 2.08 -12.64 -6.64
N VAL A 301 1.28 -12.31 -5.62
CA VAL A 301 -0.19 -12.40 -5.65
C VAL A 301 -0.78 -11.56 -6.80
N SER A 302 -0.26 -10.34 -7.00
CA SER A 302 -0.73 -9.44 -8.06
C SER A 302 -0.47 -10.02 -9.45
N ARG A 303 0.69 -10.64 -9.70
CA ARG A 303 0.96 -11.31 -10.97
C ARG A 303 -0.01 -12.46 -11.24
N HIS A 304 -0.38 -13.23 -10.22
CA HIS A 304 -1.39 -14.30 -10.34
C HIS A 304 -2.78 -13.73 -10.62
N MET A 305 -3.18 -12.71 -9.88
CA MET A 305 -4.52 -12.11 -9.98
C MET A 305 -4.76 -11.47 -11.37
N TRP A 306 -3.72 -10.88 -11.96
CA TRP A 306 -3.82 -10.16 -13.23
C TRP A 306 -3.28 -10.93 -14.44
N GLN A 307 -3.04 -12.24 -14.29
CA GLN A 307 -2.49 -13.10 -15.35
C GLN A 307 -3.31 -13.09 -16.65
N GLU A 308 -4.62 -12.87 -16.57
CA GLU A 308 -5.49 -12.79 -17.76
C GLU A 308 -5.05 -11.71 -18.75
N GLY A 309 -4.43 -10.65 -18.28
CA GLY A 309 -3.90 -9.58 -19.13
C GLY A 309 -2.63 -9.96 -19.91
N TRP A 310 -2.00 -11.07 -19.55
CA TRP A 310 -0.75 -11.54 -20.15
C TRP A 310 -0.83 -13.03 -20.50
N LYS A 311 -1.82 -13.38 -21.33
CA LYS A 311 -2.02 -14.78 -21.77
C LYS A 311 -0.78 -15.30 -22.49
N GLY A 312 -0.30 -16.48 -22.07
CA GLY A 312 0.88 -17.11 -22.64
C GLY A 312 2.23 -16.55 -22.15
N VAL A 313 2.23 -15.56 -21.29
CA VAL A 313 3.44 -15.02 -20.63
C VAL A 313 3.66 -15.77 -19.31
N PRO A 314 4.88 -16.27 -19.03
CA PRO A 314 5.20 -16.86 -17.73
C PRO A 314 4.91 -15.87 -16.58
N LYS A 315 4.36 -16.37 -15.48
CA LYS A 315 3.96 -15.51 -14.33
C LYS A 315 5.10 -14.64 -13.82
N ALA A 316 6.32 -15.14 -13.83
CA ALA A 316 7.50 -14.39 -13.38
C ALA A 316 7.83 -13.17 -14.27
N GLU A 317 7.40 -13.19 -15.54
CA GLU A 317 7.65 -12.11 -16.52
C GLU A 317 6.52 -11.08 -16.58
N ILE A 318 5.38 -11.32 -15.92
CA ILE A 318 4.31 -10.32 -15.84
C ILE A 318 4.87 -9.04 -15.23
N PRO A 319 4.71 -7.85 -15.87
CA PRO A 319 5.45 -6.64 -15.52
C PRO A 319 4.89 -5.93 -14.26
N ILE A 320 4.58 -6.71 -13.22
CA ILE A 320 4.19 -6.22 -11.90
C ILE A 320 5.30 -6.59 -10.92
N ARG A 321 6.09 -5.59 -10.53
CA ARG A 321 7.16 -5.72 -9.55
C ARG A 321 6.63 -5.53 -8.13
N TYR A 322 7.50 -5.29 -7.17
CA TYR A 322 7.13 -4.83 -5.82
C TYR A 322 8.10 -3.78 -5.31
N VAL A 323 7.56 -2.89 -4.48
CA VAL A 323 8.30 -2.04 -3.56
C VAL A 323 7.65 -2.22 -2.20
N THR A 324 8.35 -2.83 -1.27
CA THR A 324 7.78 -3.10 0.06
C THR A 324 7.51 -1.78 0.78
N ASN A 325 6.29 -1.59 1.26
CA ASN A 325 5.92 -0.39 2.01
C ASN A 325 6.84 -0.18 3.22
N GLY A 326 7.00 1.07 3.60
CA GLY A 326 7.68 1.48 4.81
C GLY A 326 6.90 2.56 5.53
N VAL A 327 7.31 2.88 6.76
CA VAL A 327 6.69 3.89 7.62
C VAL A 327 7.64 5.07 7.84
N HIS A 328 7.08 6.26 8.01
CA HIS A 328 7.87 7.44 8.33
C HIS A 328 8.33 7.39 9.80
N VAL A 329 9.52 6.86 10.01
CA VAL A 329 10.09 6.54 11.33
C VAL A 329 9.95 7.70 12.32
N PRO A 330 10.29 8.96 11.97
CA PRO A 330 10.16 10.08 12.91
C PRO A 330 8.73 10.37 13.39
N SER A 331 7.71 10.06 12.57
CA SER A 331 6.30 10.28 12.93
C SER A 331 5.79 9.35 14.02
N TYR A 332 6.41 8.17 14.16
CA TYR A 332 5.95 7.15 15.10
C TYR A 332 6.88 6.96 16.31
N THR A 333 8.08 7.55 16.28
CA THR A 333 9.03 7.48 17.40
C THR A 333 8.51 8.30 18.58
N GLY A 334 8.33 7.66 19.74
CA GLY A 334 7.93 8.32 20.97
C GLY A 334 9.00 9.30 21.48
N ALA A 335 8.58 10.39 22.14
CA ALA A 335 9.52 11.39 22.63
C ALA A 335 10.62 10.84 23.55
N PRO A 336 10.33 9.92 24.51
CA PRO A 336 11.38 9.29 25.34
C PRO A 336 12.37 8.48 24.51
N MET A 337 11.88 7.72 23.53
CA MET A 337 12.73 6.92 22.65
C MET A 337 13.56 7.82 21.72
N ARG A 338 12.99 8.88 21.22
CA ARG A 338 13.72 9.86 20.40
C ARG A 338 14.91 10.43 21.17
N ALA A 339 14.71 10.83 22.42
CA ALA A 339 15.79 11.34 23.27
C ALA A 339 16.90 10.30 23.48
N LEU A 340 16.54 9.04 23.67
CA LEU A 340 17.51 7.94 23.79
C LEU A 340 18.31 7.76 22.47
N LEU A 341 17.61 7.72 21.35
CA LEU A 341 18.23 7.55 20.02
C LEU A 341 19.09 8.77 19.63
N ASP A 342 18.68 9.99 19.97
CA ASP A 342 19.48 11.20 19.76
C ASP A 342 20.83 11.11 20.50
N ASN A 343 20.84 10.53 21.70
CA ASN A 343 22.06 10.36 22.49
C ASN A 343 22.99 9.27 21.93
N VAL A 344 22.44 8.17 21.39
CA VAL A 344 23.23 7.01 20.97
C VAL A 344 23.62 7.11 19.50
N LEU A 345 22.68 7.45 18.63
CA LEU A 345 22.89 7.54 17.18
C LEU A 345 23.44 8.91 16.75
N GLY A 346 23.30 9.92 17.61
CA GLY A 346 23.67 11.31 17.32
C GLY A 346 22.53 12.08 16.64
N PRO A 347 22.61 13.42 16.62
CA PRO A 347 21.60 14.26 15.97
C PRO A 347 21.55 13.99 14.46
N GLY A 348 20.33 13.98 13.89
CA GLY A 348 20.11 13.73 12.45
C GLY A 348 20.03 12.24 12.07
N TRP A 349 19.98 11.32 13.02
CA TRP A 349 19.79 9.89 12.74
C TRP A 349 18.52 9.62 11.90
N GLN A 350 17.51 10.47 12.00
CA GLN A 350 16.25 10.36 11.27
C GLN A 350 16.46 10.33 9.75
N GLU A 351 17.38 11.18 9.25
CA GLU A 351 17.75 11.21 7.82
C GLU A 351 18.54 9.97 7.39
N GLN A 352 19.28 9.40 8.32
CA GLN A 352 20.08 8.17 8.14
C GLN A 352 19.29 6.89 8.45
N SER A 353 18.02 6.99 8.86
CA SER A 353 17.21 5.85 9.26
C SER A 353 17.13 4.70 8.24
N PRO A 354 17.27 4.92 6.92
CA PRO A 354 17.37 3.82 5.95
C PRO A 354 18.73 3.12 5.90
N ASP A 355 19.75 3.66 6.57
CA ASP A 355 21.06 3.02 6.65
C ASP A 355 21.07 2.00 7.79
N SER A 356 21.21 0.72 7.45
CA SER A 356 21.23 -0.36 8.43
C SER A 356 22.42 -0.28 9.38
N SER A 357 23.54 0.33 8.97
CA SER A 357 24.77 0.38 9.75
C SER A 357 24.64 1.22 11.03
N ILE A 358 23.81 2.27 11.05
CA ILE A 358 23.64 3.08 12.25
C ILE A 358 22.93 2.32 13.39
N TRP A 359 22.08 1.34 13.03
CA TRP A 359 21.26 0.60 14.00
C TRP A 359 22.04 -0.44 14.80
N SER A 360 23.28 -0.81 14.39
CA SER A 360 24.16 -1.65 15.21
C SER A 360 24.53 -1.01 16.54
N LYS A 361 24.52 0.33 16.64
CA LYS A 361 24.75 1.07 17.89
C LYS A 361 23.66 0.86 18.96
N ILE A 362 22.54 0.22 18.61
CA ILE A 362 21.54 -0.16 19.61
C ILE A 362 22.10 -1.11 20.66
N ASP A 363 23.14 -1.88 20.34
CA ASP A 363 23.84 -2.75 21.29
C ASP A 363 24.62 -1.96 22.38
N GLU A 364 24.95 -0.71 22.10
CA GLU A 364 25.63 0.19 23.06
C GLU A 364 24.68 0.71 24.14
N ILE A 365 23.36 0.57 23.99
CA ILE A 365 22.37 1.01 24.98
C ILE A 365 22.36 0.02 26.15
N PRO A 366 22.60 0.44 27.41
CA PRO A 366 22.43 -0.45 28.55
C PRO A 366 20.99 -0.98 28.68
N ASP A 367 20.83 -2.20 29.19
CA ASP A 367 19.51 -2.82 29.37
C ASP A 367 18.57 -1.96 30.21
N GLU A 368 19.08 -1.36 31.30
CA GLU A 368 18.31 -0.49 32.19
C GLU A 368 17.80 0.76 31.43
N GLY A 369 18.63 1.34 30.56
CA GLY A 369 18.26 2.51 29.76
C GLY A 369 17.16 2.21 28.76
N LEU A 370 17.28 1.11 28.01
CA LEU A 370 16.29 0.68 27.05
C LEU A 370 14.97 0.29 27.73
N TRP A 371 15.08 -0.47 28.83
CA TRP A 371 13.91 -0.90 29.61
C TRP A 371 13.18 0.28 30.25
N ALA A 372 13.89 1.23 30.84
CA ALA A 372 13.29 2.42 31.46
C ALA A 372 12.49 3.25 30.44
N VAL A 373 13.04 3.48 29.25
CA VAL A 373 12.32 4.18 28.17
C VAL A 373 11.09 3.41 27.73
N ARG A 374 11.21 2.07 27.60
CA ARG A 374 10.08 1.21 27.26
C ARG A 374 8.96 1.29 28.31
N GLN A 375 9.31 1.22 29.61
CA GLN A 375 8.35 1.34 30.70
C GLN A 375 7.66 2.73 30.73
N LEU A 376 8.39 3.79 30.43
CA LEU A 376 7.82 5.15 30.36
C LEU A 376 6.79 5.27 29.24
N GLN A 377 7.09 4.77 28.04
CA GLN A 377 6.14 4.78 26.92
C GLN A 377 4.90 3.92 27.22
N LYS A 378 5.09 2.75 27.82
CA LYS A 378 3.97 1.91 28.28
C LYS A 378 3.10 2.65 29.29
N LYS A 379 3.71 3.29 30.27
CA LYS A 379 2.99 4.09 31.25
C LYS A 379 2.10 5.16 30.60
N GLN A 380 2.58 5.84 29.55
CA GLN A 380 1.78 6.83 28.81
C GLN A 380 0.51 6.20 28.20
N LEU A 381 0.61 5.01 27.59
CA LEU A 381 -0.55 4.27 27.08
C LEU A 381 -1.51 3.86 28.21
N LEU A 382 -0.98 3.35 29.31
CA LEU A 382 -1.79 2.92 30.46
C LEU A 382 -2.49 4.11 31.14
N ASP A 383 -1.84 5.25 31.22
CA ASP A 383 -2.44 6.48 31.75
C ASP A 383 -3.59 6.99 30.85
N TYR A 384 -3.40 6.91 29.54
CA TYR A 384 -4.47 7.23 28.58
C TYR A 384 -5.67 6.27 28.74
N LEU A 385 -5.44 4.96 28.81
CA LEU A 385 -6.48 3.97 29.08
C LEU A 385 -7.21 4.30 30.39
N ARG A 386 -6.47 4.59 31.46
CA ARG A 386 -7.03 4.92 32.77
C ARG A 386 -7.91 6.18 32.71
N ALA A 387 -7.50 7.19 31.92
CA ALA A 387 -8.27 8.40 31.70
C ALA A 387 -9.58 8.16 30.91
N SER A 388 -9.64 7.13 30.07
CA SER A 388 -10.84 6.78 29.28
C SER A 388 -11.85 5.91 30.07
N LEU A 389 -11.44 5.25 31.14
CA LEU A 389 -12.29 4.33 31.92
C LEU A 389 -13.57 4.97 32.50
N PRO A 390 -13.61 6.23 32.98
CA PRO A 390 -14.82 6.80 33.55
C PRO A 390 -16.01 6.85 32.55
N GLU A 391 -15.73 7.17 31.28
CA GLU A 391 -16.75 7.15 30.22
C GLU A 391 -17.25 5.72 29.96
N PHE A 392 -16.32 4.77 29.86
CA PHE A 392 -16.63 3.36 29.72
C PHE A 392 -17.49 2.84 30.89
N PHE A 393 -17.13 3.14 32.12
CA PHE A 393 -17.88 2.74 33.31
C PHE A 393 -19.31 3.28 33.32
N LYS A 394 -19.48 4.55 32.93
CA LYS A 394 -20.80 5.17 32.79
C LYS A 394 -21.62 4.51 31.69
N LYS A 395 -21.01 4.27 30.54
CA LYS A 395 -21.66 3.68 29.36
C LYS A 395 -22.24 2.30 29.66
N PHE A 396 -21.46 1.43 30.30
CA PHE A 396 -21.80 0.05 30.58
C PHE A 396 -22.30 -0.20 32.03
N ALA A 397 -22.58 0.87 32.78
CA ALA A 397 -23.09 0.82 34.16
C ALA A 397 -22.26 -0.10 35.08
N ILE A 398 -20.93 -0.02 35.00
CA ILE A 398 -20.02 -0.88 35.78
C ILE A 398 -20.07 -0.53 37.27
N PRO A 399 -20.30 -1.52 38.17
CA PRO A 399 -20.29 -1.30 39.61
C PRO A 399 -18.95 -0.75 40.13
N TYR A 400 -18.97 0.11 41.16
CA TYR A 400 -17.81 0.84 41.68
C TYR A 400 -16.63 -0.05 42.05
N GLU A 401 -16.91 -1.19 42.70
CA GLU A 401 -15.84 -2.14 43.10
C GLU A 401 -15.15 -2.74 41.85
N LYS A 402 -15.92 -3.01 40.81
CA LYS A 402 -15.38 -3.49 39.54
C LYS A 402 -14.58 -2.42 38.79
N GLN A 403 -14.94 -1.14 38.95
CA GLN A 403 -14.16 -0.02 38.37
C GLN A 403 -12.74 0.01 38.97
N LYS A 404 -12.63 -0.16 40.31
CA LYS A 404 -11.32 -0.23 40.98
C LYS A 404 -10.51 -1.44 40.53
N GLU A 405 -11.14 -2.61 40.43
CA GLU A 405 -10.51 -3.85 39.96
C GLU A 405 -9.90 -3.65 38.55
N MET A 406 -10.70 -3.12 37.64
CA MET A 406 -10.25 -2.87 36.27
C MET A 406 -9.11 -1.86 36.21
N ALA A 407 -9.19 -0.76 36.94
CA ALA A 407 -8.14 0.26 36.98
C ALA A 407 -6.84 -0.26 37.56
N ALA A 408 -6.91 -1.18 38.56
CA ALA A 408 -5.75 -1.81 39.20
C ALA A 408 -4.98 -2.76 38.26
N CYS A 409 -5.62 -3.29 37.22
CA CYS A 409 -4.95 -4.13 36.20
C CYS A 409 -4.01 -3.36 35.29
N LEU A 410 -4.19 -2.05 35.16
CA LEU A 410 -3.36 -1.21 34.30
C LEU A 410 -2.03 -0.86 34.99
N THR A 411 -1.11 -1.81 35.08
CA THR A 411 0.21 -1.62 35.71
C THR A 411 1.34 -1.72 34.70
N PRO A 412 2.43 -0.94 34.85
CA PRO A 412 3.60 -1.04 33.96
C PRO A 412 4.28 -2.42 33.99
N SER A 413 4.05 -3.23 35.05
CA SER A 413 4.56 -4.60 35.16
C SER A 413 3.83 -5.58 34.22
N SER A 414 2.61 -5.24 33.71
CA SER A 414 1.88 -6.11 32.79
C SER A 414 2.56 -6.18 31.43
N LEU A 415 2.50 -7.36 30.80
CA LEU A 415 2.77 -7.50 29.37
C LEU A 415 1.59 -6.93 28.59
N VAL A 416 1.82 -5.92 27.75
CA VAL A 416 0.79 -5.24 26.97
C VAL A 416 0.86 -5.69 25.53
N ILE A 417 -0.19 -6.38 25.05
CA ILE A 417 -0.32 -6.87 23.68
C ILE A 417 -1.36 -6.02 22.95
N GLY A 418 -0.94 -5.35 21.87
CA GLY A 418 -1.80 -4.44 21.10
C GLY A 418 -2.29 -5.06 19.81
N PHE A 419 -3.57 -4.83 19.50
CA PHE A 419 -4.18 -5.11 18.21
C PHE A 419 -4.95 -3.89 17.75
N ALA A 420 -4.47 -3.20 16.71
CA ALA A 420 -5.15 -2.01 16.19
C ALA A 420 -5.18 -1.98 14.66
N ARG A 421 -6.36 -2.26 14.12
CA ARG A 421 -6.58 -2.44 12.67
C ARG A 421 -8.03 -2.16 12.31
N ARG A 422 -8.30 -1.94 11.00
CA ARG A 422 -9.67 -2.01 10.50
C ARG A 422 -10.28 -3.37 10.82
N PHE A 423 -11.46 -3.40 11.41
CA PHE A 423 -12.21 -4.64 11.59
C PHE A 423 -12.77 -5.08 10.23
N ALA A 424 -12.27 -6.19 9.74
CA ALA A 424 -12.69 -6.86 8.50
C ALA A 424 -12.42 -8.36 8.65
N PRO A 425 -13.22 -9.25 8.04
CA PRO A 425 -13.16 -10.70 8.28
C PRO A 425 -11.75 -11.30 8.13
N TYR A 426 -11.02 -10.92 7.08
CA TYR A 426 -9.68 -11.49 6.84
C TYR A 426 -8.63 -11.07 7.87
N LYS A 427 -8.87 -9.99 8.64
CA LYS A 427 -7.97 -9.54 9.70
C LYS A 427 -8.12 -10.31 11.00
N ARG A 428 -9.18 -11.08 11.12
CA ARG A 428 -9.45 -12.04 12.19
C ARG A 428 -9.22 -11.48 13.60
N ALA A 429 -9.79 -10.31 13.90
CA ALA A 429 -9.65 -9.67 15.22
C ALA A 429 -10.11 -10.58 16.38
N THR A 430 -10.99 -11.52 16.09
CA THR A 430 -11.57 -12.46 17.07
C THR A 430 -10.81 -13.79 17.16
N LEU A 431 -9.72 -14.01 16.41
CA LEU A 431 -8.93 -15.25 16.48
C LEU A 431 -8.44 -15.54 17.91
N LEU A 432 -8.13 -14.50 18.68
CA LEU A 432 -7.73 -14.61 20.09
C LEU A 432 -8.80 -15.27 20.98
N PHE A 433 -10.06 -15.28 20.56
CA PHE A 433 -11.20 -15.80 21.35
C PHE A 433 -11.65 -17.21 20.89
N ALA A 434 -10.88 -17.89 20.06
CA ALA A 434 -11.20 -19.24 19.57
C ALA A 434 -11.28 -20.29 20.70
N ASP A 435 -10.47 -20.13 21.77
CA ASP A 435 -10.49 -20.95 22.98
C ASP A 435 -10.47 -20.04 24.21
N LEU A 436 -11.65 -19.74 24.73
CA LEU A 436 -11.82 -18.81 25.85
C LEU A 436 -11.26 -19.36 27.17
N ASP A 437 -11.26 -20.66 27.38
CA ASP A 437 -10.74 -21.26 28.60
C ASP A 437 -9.22 -21.23 28.59
N ARG A 438 -8.60 -21.47 27.46
CA ARG A 438 -7.15 -21.34 27.30
C ARG A 438 -6.70 -19.91 27.48
N LEU A 439 -7.40 -18.96 26.85
CA LEU A 439 -7.14 -17.53 27.01
C LEU A 439 -7.28 -17.09 28.46
N ALA A 440 -8.34 -17.56 29.18
CA ALA A 440 -8.56 -17.22 30.56
C ALA A 440 -7.39 -17.69 31.47
N ARG A 441 -6.79 -18.84 31.18
CA ARG A 441 -5.60 -19.31 31.94
C ARG A 441 -4.39 -18.40 31.71
N ILE A 442 -4.18 -17.93 30.45
CA ILE A 442 -3.07 -17.04 30.10
C ILE A 442 -3.20 -15.71 30.85
N VAL A 443 -4.37 -15.04 30.74
CA VAL A 443 -4.56 -13.71 31.33
C VAL A 443 -4.89 -13.73 32.83
N GLY A 444 -5.27 -14.89 33.38
CA GLY A 444 -5.61 -15.07 34.76
C GLY A 444 -4.42 -15.23 35.71
N ASN A 445 -3.21 -15.35 35.17
CA ASN A 445 -2.00 -15.54 36.00
C ASN A 445 -1.60 -14.21 36.66
N ALA A 446 -1.76 -14.12 37.98
CA ALA A 446 -1.45 -12.93 38.76
C ALA A 446 0.06 -12.62 38.86
N GLU A 447 0.94 -13.63 38.75
CA GLU A 447 2.39 -13.44 38.76
C GLU A 447 2.93 -12.98 37.42
N ARG A 448 2.20 -13.26 36.35
CA ARG A 448 2.54 -12.91 34.97
C ARG A 448 1.37 -12.19 34.30
N PRO A 449 1.04 -10.95 34.74
CA PRO A 449 -0.15 -10.24 34.24
C PRO A 449 -0.03 -9.86 32.77
N VAL A 450 -0.99 -10.31 31.98
CA VAL A 450 -1.10 -10.00 30.53
C VAL A 450 -2.38 -9.22 30.28
N ILE A 451 -2.29 -8.14 29.50
CA ILE A 451 -3.45 -7.38 29.04
C ILE A 451 -3.42 -7.22 27.50
N PHE A 452 -4.60 -7.28 26.91
CA PHE A 452 -4.79 -7.02 25.50
C PHE A 452 -5.47 -5.67 25.28
N VAL A 453 -4.94 -4.87 24.38
CA VAL A 453 -5.49 -3.56 24.03
C VAL A 453 -5.90 -3.58 22.57
N PHE A 454 -7.20 -3.49 22.32
CA PHE A 454 -7.77 -3.42 20.97
C PHE A 454 -8.12 -1.98 20.61
N SER A 455 -8.04 -1.66 19.32
CA SER A 455 -8.61 -0.47 18.73
C SER A 455 -8.88 -0.69 17.24
N GLY A 456 -9.77 0.10 16.65
CA GLY A 456 -10.05 0.03 15.22
C GLY A 456 -11.50 0.32 14.89
N LYS A 457 -11.76 0.48 13.60
CA LYS A 457 -13.07 0.79 13.04
C LYS A 457 -13.47 -0.27 12.02
N ALA A 458 -14.76 -0.65 11.98
CA ALA A 458 -15.34 -1.39 10.87
C ALA A 458 -15.90 -0.41 9.84
N HIS A 459 -15.84 -0.72 8.55
CA HIS A 459 -16.55 0.09 7.56
C HIS A 459 -18.06 0.06 7.88
N PRO A 460 -18.79 1.17 7.79
CA PRO A 460 -20.22 1.21 8.19
C PRO A 460 -21.10 0.22 7.42
N ALA A 461 -20.72 -0.18 6.21
CA ALA A 461 -21.41 -1.19 5.41
C ALA A 461 -20.90 -2.63 5.64
N ASP A 462 -19.85 -2.83 6.44
CA ASP A 462 -19.28 -4.15 6.76
C ASP A 462 -19.91 -4.69 8.06
N THR A 463 -21.03 -5.38 7.91
CA THR A 463 -21.76 -5.95 9.04
C THR A 463 -20.95 -6.98 9.81
N GLN A 464 -20.16 -7.82 9.11
CA GLN A 464 -19.30 -8.81 9.75
C GLN A 464 -18.18 -8.13 10.57
N GLY A 465 -17.56 -7.08 10.04
CA GLY A 465 -16.58 -6.29 10.78
C GLY A 465 -17.18 -5.63 12.03
N ILE A 466 -18.43 -5.12 11.94
CA ILE A 466 -19.17 -4.56 13.10
C ILE A 466 -19.44 -5.64 14.15
N ASP A 467 -19.87 -6.84 13.73
CA ASP A 467 -20.15 -7.95 14.64
C ASP A 467 -18.89 -8.44 15.36
N MET A 468 -17.73 -8.54 14.66
CA MET A 468 -16.45 -8.87 15.27
C MET A 468 -16.00 -7.81 16.29
N LEU A 469 -16.24 -6.54 16.02
CA LEU A 469 -15.94 -5.46 16.96
C LEU A 469 -16.83 -5.60 18.22
N GLN A 470 -18.11 -5.83 18.05
CA GLN A 470 -19.06 -6.05 19.15
C GLN A 470 -18.66 -7.29 19.98
N GLU A 471 -18.13 -8.34 19.34
CA GLU A 471 -17.62 -9.52 20.07
C GLU A 471 -16.45 -9.17 20.98
N VAL A 472 -15.49 -8.36 20.52
CA VAL A 472 -14.39 -7.87 21.36
C VAL A 472 -14.92 -7.10 22.58
N ILE A 473 -15.91 -6.23 22.39
CA ILE A 473 -16.52 -5.47 23.50
C ILE A 473 -17.24 -6.42 24.48
N ARG A 474 -17.93 -7.45 24.00
CA ARG A 474 -18.57 -8.45 24.86
C ARG A 474 -17.53 -9.19 25.72
N HIS A 475 -16.38 -9.58 25.15
CA HIS A 475 -15.31 -10.20 25.91
C HIS A 475 -14.66 -9.25 26.92
N MET A 476 -14.55 -7.95 26.61
CA MET A 476 -14.10 -6.95 27.59
C MET A 476 -15.01 -6.88 28.82
N LEU A 477 -16.29 -7.18 28.67
CA LEU A 477 -17.29 -7.19 29.74
C LEU A 477 -17.46 -8.58 30.42
N ASP A 478 -16.89 -9.64 29.86
CA ASP A 478 -16.94 -11.00 30.42
C ASP A 478 -16.14 -11.07 31.73
N PRO A 479 -16.70 -11.62 32.80
CA PRO A 479 -16.02 -11.73 34.11
C PRO A 479 -14.64 -12.42 34.04
N ARG A 480 -14.43 -13.35 33.13
CA ARG A 480 -13.13 -14.03 32.93
C ARG A 480 -12.04 -13.09 32.44
N PHE A 481 -12.40 -12.07 31.65
CA PHE A 481 -11.48 -11.18 30.99
C PHE A 481 -11.56 -9.73 31.51
N PHE A 482 -12.37 -9.48 32.50
CA PHE A 482 -12.56 -8.14 33.04
C PHE A 482 -11.24 -7.58 33.61
N GLY A 483 -10.86 -6.39 33.11
CA GLY A 483 -9.55 -5.79 33.40
C GLY A 483 -8.36 -6.45 32.71
N LYS A 484 -8.59 -7.37 31.75
CA LYS A 484 -7.54 -8.04 30.94
C LYS A 484 -7.65 -7.68 29.46
N ILE A 485 -8.83 -7.31 28.99
CA ILE A 485 -9.10 -6.86 27.63
C ILE A 485 -9.61 -5.43 27.68
N PHE A 486 -9.03 -4.57 26.86
CA PHE A 486 -9.40 -3.16 26.74
C PHE A 486 -9.66 -2.80 25.28
N PHE A 487 -10.59 -1.89 25.04
CA PHE A 487 -10.86 -1.32 23.72
C PHE A 487 -10.76 0.19 23.76
N ILE A 488 -9.97 0.78 22.85
CA ILE A 488 -9.87 2.23 22.65
C ILE A 488 -10.78 2.62 21.49
N GLU A 489 -11.79 3.45 21.77
CA GLU A 489 -12.71 3.97 20.76
C GLU A 489 -12.03 5.00 19.85
N ASP A 490 -12.63 5.19 18.66
CA ASP A 490 -12.27 6.20 17.66
C ASP A 490 -10.81 6.17 17.21
N TYR A 491 -10.34 4.98 16.80
CA TYR A 491 -9.00 4.78 16.28
C TYR A 491 -8.62 5.84 15.22
N ASN A 492 -7.55 6.56 15.46
CA ASN A 492 -6.98 7.60 14.62
C ASN A 492 -5.45 7.61 14.72
N LEU A 493 -4.77 8.56 14.07
CA LEU A 493 -3.30 8.63 14.10
C LEU A 493 -2.72 8.87 15.49
N ALA A 494 -3.40 9.65 16.36
CA ALA A 494 -2.93 9.88 17.73
C ALA A 494 -3.00 8.60 18.55
N VAL A 495 -4.13 7.86 18.51
CA VAL A 495 -4.29 6.56 19.15
C VAL A 495 -3.30 5.55 18.58
N SER A 496 -3.11 5.55 17.24
CA SER A 496 -2.13 4.67 16.59
C SER A 496 -0.72 4.90 17.13
N ARG A 497 -0.26 6.16 17.20
CA ARG A 497 1.06 6.49 17.76
C ARG A 497 1.19 6.03 19.20
N LEU A 498 0.19 6.34 20.02
CA LEU A 498 0.19 5.95 21.44
C LEU A 498 0.29 4.43 21.63
N MET A 499 -0.46 3.67 20.84
CA MET A 499 -0.45 2.20 20.94
C MET A 499 0.88 1.59 20.46
N VAL A 500 1.43 2.01 19.30
CA VAL A 500 2.72 1.47 18.80
C VAL A 500 3.90 1.88 19.69
N GLN A 501 3.77 2.97 20.44
CA GLN A 501 4.73 3.40 21.45
C GLN A 501 4.57 2.63 22.77
N GLY A 502 3.34 2.30 23.15
CA GLY A 502 3.03 1.74 24.46
C GLY A 502 2.90 0.22 24.56
N CYS A 503 2.61 -0.50 23.48
CA CYS A 503 2.47 -1.97 23.50
C CYS A 503 3.82 -2.67 23.42
N ASP A 504 4.04 -3.70 24.24
CA ASP A 504 5.26 -4.53 24.22
C ASP A 504 5.27 -5.47 23.01
N VAL A 505 4.10 -6.04 22.69
CA VAL A 505 3.89 -6.93 21.56
C VAL A 505 2.80 -6.38 20.66
N TRP A 506 3.01 -6.45 19.36
CA TRP A 506 2.03 -6.07 18.35
C TRP A 506 1.50 -7.30 17.63
N LEU A 507 0.22 -7.57 17.81
CA LEU A 507 -0.45 -8.75 17.30
C LEU A 507 -1.07 -8.47 15.92
N ASN A 508 -0.76 -9.33 14.93
CA ASN A 508 -1.38 -9.35 13.61
C ASN A 508 -1.81 -10.77 13.23
N THR A 509 -3.08 -10.93 12.93
CA THR A 509 -3.68 -12.23 12.63
C THR A 509 -4.38 -12.30 11.26
N PRO A 510 -3.79 -11.76 10.18
CA PRO A 510 -4.45 -11.78 8.87
C PRO A 510 -4.61 -13.21 8.37
N ARG A 511 -5.63 -13.43 7.51
CA ARG A 511 -5.71 -14.65 6.69
C ARG A 511 -4.83 -14.46 5.46
N ARG A 512 -3.81 -15.27 5.34
CA ARG A 512 -2.91 -15.22 4.18
C ARG A 512 -3.61 -15.71 2.92
N PRO A 513 -3.36 -15.11 1.73
CA PRO A 513 -2.43 -14.00 1.46
C PRO A 513 -3.14 -12.62 1.37
N TYR A 514 -4.12 -12.35 2.20
CA TYR A 514 -5.00 -11.18 2.08
C TYR A 514 -4.46 -9.90 2.73
N GLU A 515 -3.28 -9.94 3.34
CA GLU A 515 -2.59 -8.74 3.81
C GLU A 515 -1.54 -8.31 2.78
N ALA A 516 -1.83 -7.29 2.00
CA ALA A 516 -0.92 -6.82 0.96
C ALA A 516 0.45 -6.40 1.52
N CYS A 517 0.46 -5.71 2.65
CA CYS A 517 1.67 -5.35 3.37
C CYS A 517 1.48 -5.37 4.89
N GLY A 518 0.59 -4.52 5.45
CA GLY A 518 0.33 -4.46 6.90
C GLY A 518 1.30 -3.57 7.66
N THR A 519 1.39 -2.28 7.31
CA THR A 519 2.39 -1.33 7.83
C THR A 519 2.29 -1.01 9.33
N SER A 520 1.24 -1.44 10.05
CA SER A 520 1.09 -1.14 11.48
C SER A 520 2.22 -1.72 12.34
N GLY A 521 2.61 -2.98 12.06
CA GLY A 521 3.72 -3.64 12.76
C GLY A 521 5.10 -3.03 12.48
N GLN A 522 5.29 -2.38 11.34
CA GLN A 522 6.55 -1.71 10.99
C GLN A 522 6.87 -0.49 11.87
N LYS A 523 5.87 0.07 12.57
CA LYS A 523 5.99 1.23 13.47
C LYS A 523 6.51 0.87 14.86
N VAL A 524 6.46 -0.40 15.21
CA VAL A 524 6.67 -0.89 16.57
C VAL A 524 8.15 -1.00 16.93
N PRO A 525 9.04 -1.49 16.05
CA PRO A 525 10.46 -1.67 16.37
C PRO A 525 11.16 -0.40 16.84
N VAL A 526 10.87 0.76 16.25
CA VAL A 526 11.51 2.04 16.65
C VAL A 526 11.16 2.45 18.07
N ASN A 527 10.14 1.85 18.67
CA ASN A 527 9.72 2.09 20.05
C ASN A 527 10.07 0.92 20.98
N ALA A 528 11.00 0.06 20.58
CA ALA A 528 11.41 -1.12 21.35
C ALA A 528 10.26 -2.10 21.63
N GLY A 529 9.31 -2.23 20.70
CA GLY A 529 8.29 -3.26 20.73
C GLY A 529 8.60 -4.39 19.75
N VAL A 530 7.89 -5.51 19.87
CA VAL A 530 8.14 -6.73 19.10
C VAL A 530 6.87 -7.19 18.38
N ASN A 531 7.00 -7.76 17.18
CA ASN A 531 5.89 -8.25 16.39
C ASN A 531 5.57 -9.73 16.69
N LEU A 532 4.27 -10.03 16.78
CA LEU A 532 3.70 -11.38 16.79
C LEU A 532 2.67 -11.41 15.64
N SER A 533 2.99 -12.08 14.55
CA SER A 533 2.16 -12.01 13.33
C SER A 533 2.09 -13.34 12.61
N ILE A 534 0.97 -13.56 11.93
CA ILE A 534 0.93 -14.53 10.83
C ILE A 534 1.95 -14.11 9.76
N SER A 535 2.57 -15.10 9.12
CA SER A 535 3.50 -14.90 8.01
C SER A 535 2.74 -14.46 6.76
N ASP A 536 2.47 -13.14 6.65
CA ASP A 536 1.75 -12.50 5.54
C ASP A 536 2.31 -11.09 5.29
N GLY A 537 2.12 -10.56 4.10
CA GLY A 537 2.57 -9.23 3.71
C GLY A 537 4.05 -9.00 3.97
N TRP A 538 4.38 -7.91 4.69
CA TRP A 538 5.76 -7.52 4.99
C TRP A 538 6.47 -8.49 5.95
N TRP A 539 5.71 -9.23 6.81
CA TRP A 539 6.30 -10.11 7.81
C TRP A 539 7.00 -11.32 7.18
N CYS A 540 6.57 -11.76 5.98
CA CYS A 540 7.30 -12.77 5.20
C CYS A 540 8.71 -12.36 4.82
N GLU A 541 8.98 -11.06 4.75
CA GLU A 541 10.29 -10.49 4.45
C GLU A 541 11.04 -10.06 5.72
N GLY A 542 10.29 -9.65 6.75
CA GLY A 542 10.83 -9.06 7.97
C GLY A 542 11.30 -10.06 9.00
N TYR A 543 10.59 -11.18 9.14
CA TYR A 543 10.92 -12.19 10.14
C TYR A 543 12.23 -12.91 9.84
N ASN A 544 13.14 -12.97 10.83
CA ASN A 544 14.45 -13.61 10.72
C ASN A 544 14.71 -14.73 11.72
N GLY A 545 13.70 -15.08 12.56
CA GLY A 545 13.81 -16.09 13.62
C GLY A 545 14.12 -15.52 15.00
N GLU A 546 14.66 -14.30 15.11
CA GLU A 546 15.14 -13.72 16.39
C GLU A 546 14.45 -12.38 16.72
N ASN A 547 13.82 -11.72 15.75
CA ASN A 547 13.30 -10.35 15.86
C ASN A 547 11.79 -10.26 16.17
N GLY A 548 11.20 -11.36 16.63
CA GLY A 548 9.79 -11.49 16.95
C GLY A 548 9.29 -12.92 16.76
N TRP A 549 7.98 -13.08 16.60
CA TRP A 549 7.37 -14.40 16.45
C TRP A 549 6.42 -14.47 15.27
N THR A 550 6.43 -15.63 14.59
CA THR A 550 5.45 -15.95 13.56
C THR A 550 4.44 -16.97 14.08
N ILE A 551 3.15 -16.69 13.85
CA ILE A 551 2.04 -17.59 14.18
C ILE A 551 1.93 -18.61 13.04
N GLY A 552 2.07 -19.88 13.37
CA GLY A 552 2.15 -20.94 12.37
C GLY A 552 3.51 -21.02 11.68
N PRO A 553 3.63 -21.77 10.57
CA PRO A 553 4.88 -21.93 9.85
C PRO A 553 5.36 -20.61 9.25
N ALA A 554 6.66 -20.37 9.35
CA ALA A 554 7.29 -19.29 8.59
C ALA A 554 7.25 -19.64 7.10
N VAL A 555 6.71 -18.75 6.28
CA VAL A 555 6.47 -19.00 4.88
C VAL A 555 7.18 -17.98 4.02
N THR A 556 7.94 -18.46 3.07
CA THR A 556 8.52 -17.68 1.98
C THR A 556 7.52 -17.49 0.83
N ARG A 557 7.91 -16.72 -0.19
CA ARG A 557 7.08 -16.33 -1.36
C ARG A 557 6.37 -17.49 -2.07
N GLU A 558 6.92 -18.70 -1.99
CA GLU A 558 6.54 -19.84 -2.84
C GLU A 558 5.45 -20.73 -2.22
N TYR A 559 5.11 -20.50 -0.96
CA TYR A 559 4.15 -21.33 -0.23
C TYR A 559 2.80 -20.63 -0.07
N LEU A 560 2.03 -20.58 -1.15
CA LEU A 560 0.63 -20.14 -1.10
C LEU A 560 -0.35 -21.29 -0.85
N CYS A 561 0.13 -22.54 -0.81
CA CYS A 561 -0.70 -23.73 -0.78
C CYS A 561 -0.94 -24.22 0.65
N GLY A 562 -2.19 -24.16 1.07
CA GLY A 562 -2.76 -24.75 2.27
C GLY A 562 -3.90 -23.89 2.80
N GLU A 563 -5.08 -24.49 2.99
CA GLU A 563 -6.16 -23.85 3.71
C GLU A 563 -5.68 -23.55 5.13
N GLN A 564 -5.62 -22.27 5.49
CA GLN A 564 -5.38 -21.85 6.88
C GLN A 564 -6.61 -22.16 7.72
N SER A 565 -6.45 -23.07 8.69
CA SER A 565 -7.45 -23.31 9.71
C SER A 565 -7.35 -22.23 10.80
N ASP A 566 -8.47 -21.59 11.12
CA ASP A 566 -8.53 -20.65 12.24
C ASP A 566 -8.23 -21.37 13.57
N TYR A 567 -8.57 -22.63 13.67
CA TYR A 567 -8.30 -23.47 14.84
C TYR A 567 -6.79 -23.70 15.02
N ASP A 568 -6.07 -24.05 13.97
CA ASP A 568 -4.63 -24.31 14.03
C ASP A 568 -3.86 -23.00 14.32
N ASP A 569 -4.20 -21.90 13.62
CA ASP A 569 -3.58 -20.60 13.86
C ASP A 569 -3.80 -20.11 15.31
N ALA A 570 -5.01 -20.29 15.85
CA ALA A 570 -5.28 -19.99 17.26
C ALA A 570 -4.46 -20.89 18.20
N GLY A 571 -4.33 -22.18 17.87
CA GLY A 571 -3.48 -23.13 18.60
C GLY A 571 -2.02 -22.69 18.65
N PHE A 572 -1.45 -22.28 17.51
CA PHE A 572 -0.09 -21.72 17.44
C PHE A 572 0.05 -20.40 18.20
N LEU A 573 -0.93 -19.50 18.11
CA LEU A 573 -0.94 -18.24 18.87
C LEU A 573 -0.87 -18.50 20.37
N TYR A 574 -1.72 -19.38 20.89
CA TYR A 574 -1.72 -19.70 22.32
C TYR A 574 -0.42 -20.37 22.76
N ALA A 575 0.09 -21.33 21.99
CA ALA A 575 1.36 -21.99 22.31
C ALA A 575 2.52 -20.98 22.38
N LEU A 576 2.60 -20.02 21.45
CA LEU A 576 3.60 -18.96 21.51
C LEU A 576 3.44 -18.09 22.76
N LEU A 577 2.22 -17.74 23.15
CA LEU A 577 1.98 -16.94 24.34
C LEU A 577 2.37 -17.70 25.60
N GLU A 578 1.95 -18.96 25.74
CA GLU A 578 2.16 -19.78 26.94
C GLU A 578 3.61 -20.22 27.13
N GLU A 579 4.27 -20.64 26.04
CA GLU A 579 5.57 -21.33 26.12
C GLU A 579 6.77 -20.41 25.85
N LYS A 580 6.55 -19.28 25.14
CA LYS A 580 7.64 -18.40 24.69
C LYS A 580 7.49 -16.98 25.21
N ILE A 581 6.44 -16.25 24.77
CA ILE A 581 6.35 -14.80 24.93
C ILE A 581 6.16 -14.41 26.39
N VAL A 582 5.17 -14.99 27.08
CA VAL A 582 4.89 -14.65 28.48
C VAL A 582 6.04 -15.09 29.40
N PRO A 583 6.58 -16.32 29.32
CA PRO A 583 7.76 -16.69 30.10
C PRO A 583 8.94 -15.75 29.88
N LEU A 584 9.34 -15.51 28.62
CA LEU A 584 10.48 -14.66 28.26
C LEU A 584 10.35 -13.23 28.78
N TYR A 585 9.13 -12.65 28.71
CA TYR A 585 8.88 -11.29 29.17
C TYR A 585 9.04 -11.13 30.67
N PHE A 586 8.67 -12.14 31.47
CA PHE A 586 8.72 -12.10 32.93
C PHE A 586 10.01 -12.69 33.55
N GLU A 587 10.84 -13.36 32.76
CA GLU A 587 12.14 -13.81 33.21
C GLU A 587 13.05 -12.63 33.53
N ARG A 588 13.83 -12.75 34.61
CA ARG A 588 14.73 -11.69 35.08
C ARG A 588 16.11 -12.30 35.37
N ASN A 589 17.15 -11.59 34.90
CA ASN A 589 18.52 -11.88 35.28
C ASN A 589 18.79 -11.48 36.75
N PHE A 590 20.01 -11.68 37.22
CA PHE A 590 20.41 -11.36 38.60
C PHE A 590 20.35 -9.86 38.94
N GLU A 591 20.33 -8.97 37.92
CA GLU A 591 20.16 -7.53 38.05
C GLU A 591 18.69 -7.09 38.01
N GLY A 592 17.77 -8.05 37.88
CA GLY A 592 16.33 -7.78 37.77
C GLY A 592 15.84 -7.32 36.42
N MET A 593 16.70 -7.39 35.37
CA MET A 593 16.36 -6.97 34.00
C MET A 593 15.87 -8.17 33.18
N PRO A 594 14.92 -7.94 32.23
CA PRO A 594 14.47 -8.95 31.29
C PRO A 594 15.45 -9.05 30.11
N HIS A 595 16.67 -9.50 30.35
CA HIS A 595 17.78 -9.47 29.41
C HIS A 595 17.45 -10.19 28.10
N ASP A 596 16.95 -11.42 28.15
CA ASP A 596 16.65 -12.21 26.94
C ASP A 596 15.48 -11.62 26.14
N TRP A 597 14.53 -10.99 26.81
CA TRP A 597 13.51 -10.18 26.16
C TRP A 597 14.13 -9.00 25.41
N LEU A 598 15.06 -8.29 26.04
CA LEU A 598 15.74 -7.14 25.44
C LEU A 598 16.64 -7.52 24.27
N LEU A 599 17.20 -8.75 24.24
CA LEU A 599 17.88 -9.26 23.04
C LEU A 599 16.92 -9.32 21.83
N THR A 600 15.73 -9.88 22.02
CA THR A 600 14.69 -9.91 20.96
C THR A 600 14.29 -8.49 20.51
N VAL A 601 14.17 -7.56 21.47
CA VAL A 601 13.88 -6.13 21.17
C VAL A 601 14.99 -5.51 20.33
N ARG A 602 16.27 -5.73 20.67
CA ARG A 602 17.43 -5.22 19.90
C ARG A 602 17.44 -5.78 18.48
N GLN A 603 17.22 -7.08 18.33
CA GLN A 603 17.09 -7.73 17.02
C GLN A 603 15.94 -7.14 16.20
N SER A 604 14.80 -6.85 16.84
CA SER A 604 13.66 -6.18 16.21
C SER A 604 14.05 -4.78 15.70
N MET A 605 14.73 -3.98 16.53
CA MET A 605 15.17 -2.62 16.16
C MET A 605 16.18 -2.64 15.01
N GLN A 606 17.23 -3.43 15.13
CA GLN A 606 18.35 -3.49 14.18
C GLN A 606 17.94 -3.99 12.81
N SER A 607 17.15 -5.06 12.75
CA SER A 607 16.81 -5.72 11.49
C SER A 607 15.65 -5.06 10.73
N LEU A 608 14.75 -4.36 11.44
CA LEU A 608 13.48 -3.94 10.85
C LEU A 608 13.39 -2.45 10.55
N ILE A 609 13.99 -1.56 11.36
CA ILE A 609 13.76 -0.11 11.23
C ILE A 609 14.27 0.42 9.89
N ALA A 610 15.52 0.15 9.53
CA ALA A 610 16.08 0.60 8.26
C ALA A 610 15.32 0.02 7.08
N ARG A 611 15.09 -1.29 7.11
CA ARG A 611 14.48 -2.05 6.02
C ARG A 611 13.04 -1.60 5.71
N PHE A 612 12.28 -1.25 6.73
CA PHE A 612 10.88 -0.86 6.59
C PHE A 612 10.62 0.63 6.85
N SER A 613 11.64 1.47 6.66
CA SER A 613 11.47 2.92 6.66
C SER A 613 10.88 3.41 5.33
N SER A 614 9.99 4.40 5.38
CA SER A 614 9.46 5.03 4.17
C SER A 614 10.52 5.84 3.40
N ASN A 615 11.61 6.27 4.06
CA ASN A 615 12.74 6.88 3.38
C ASN A 615 13.45 5.88 2.44
N ARG A 616 13.62 4.60 2.86
CA ARG A 616 14.09 3.52 1.97
C ARG A 616 13.11 3.31 0.83
N MET A 617 11.81 3.14 1.13
CA MET A 617 10.75 2.93 0.14
C MET A 617 10.75 4.05 -0.92
N VAL A 618 10.79 5.30 -0.51
CA VAL A 618 10.74 6.44 -1.43
C VAL A 618 12.04 6.57 -2.25
N ARG A 619 13.20 6.17 -1.71
CA ARG A 619 14.44 6.06 -2.49
C ARG A 619 14.35 4.99 -3.59
N GLU A 620 13.72 3.85 -3.31
CA GLU A 620 13.45 2.82 -4.32
C GLU A 620 12.51 3.36 -5.41
N TYR A 621 11.41 4.03 -5.02
CA TYR A 621 10.55 4.70 -6.01
C TYR A 621 11.31 5.76 -6.83
N LEU A 622 12.18 6.54 -6.21
CA LEU A 622 12.98 7.54 -6.92
C LEU A 622 13.88 6.90 -7.98
N ASN A 623 14.66 5.89 -7.56
CA ASN A 623 15.70 5.30 -8.41
C ASN A 623 15.13 4.36 -9.48
N ASP A 624 14.15 3.53 -9.10
CA ASP A 624 13.66 2.46 -9.97
C ASP A 624 12.39 2.83 -10.74
N TYR A 625 11.70 3.91 -10.35
CA TYR A 625 10.44 4.31 -10.97
C TYR A 625 10.45 5.76 -11.46
N TYR A 626 10.70 6.76 -10.59
CA TYR A 626 10.53 8.18 -10.94
C TYR A 626 11.57 8.65 -11.95
N ILE A 627 12.86 8.45 -11.67
CA ILE A 627 13.93 8.86 -12.60
C ILE A 627 13.80 8.15 -13.95
N PRO A 628 13.64 6.79 -14.02
CA PRO A 628 13.46 6.11 -15.30
C PRO A 628 12.21 6.55 -16.08
N ALA A 629 11.08 6.79 -15.40
CA ALA A 629 9.86 7.27 -16.06
C ALA A 629 10.02 8.70 -16.59
N ALA A 630 10.66 9.59 -15.83
CA ALA A 630 10.94 10.95 -16.26
C ALA A 630 11.88 10.99 -17.47
N GLN A 631 12.94 10.18 -17.47
CA GLN A 631 13.86 10.01 -18.59
C GLN A 631 13.12 9.48 -19.83
N ARG A 632 12.32 8.42 -19.65
CA ARG A 632 11.50 7.86 -20.73
C ARG A 632 10.55 8.88 -21.33
N TYR A 633 9.88 9.67 -20.48
CA TYR A 633 9.00 10.73 -20.92
C TYR A 633 9.74 11.83 -21.70
N ALA A 634 10.93 12.21 -21.27
CA ALA A 634 11.77 13.18 -21.96
C ALA A 634 12.17 12.69 -23.35
N GLU A 635 12.63 11.43 -23.47
CA GLU A 635 12.97 10.78 -24.75
C GLU A 635 11.78 10.74 -25.71
N LEU A 636 10.61 10.32 -25.21
CA LEU A 636 9.39 10.22 -26.01
C LEU A 636 8.90 11.59 -26.52
N ARG A 637 9.16 12.67 -25.80
CA ARG A 637 8.79 14.05 -26.16
C ARG A 637 9.78 14.72 -27.12
N ASP A 638 10.98 14.19 -27.21
CA ASP A 638 12.05 14.81 -28.01
C ASP A 638 11.69 14.89 -29.50
N LYS A 639 12.28 15.86 -30.20
CA LYS A 639 12.13 16.06 -31.67
C LYS A 639 10.68 15.99 -32.14
N HIS A 640 9.79 16.74 -31.50
CA HIS A 640 8.34 16.80 -31.84
C HIS A 640 7.66 15.41 -31.73
N ASN A 641 8.01 14.63 -30.68
CA ASN A 641 7.50 13.29 -30.41
C ASN A 641 7.84 12.24 -31.50
N ALA A 642 9.00 12.37 -32.16
CA ALA A 642 9.38 11.49 -33.28
C ALA A 642 9.46 10.01 -32.83
N LEU A 643 10.05 9.74 -31.64
CA LEU A 643 10.13 8.39 -31.08
C LEU A 643 8.73 7.85 -30.73
N THR A 644 7.87 8.65 -30.12
CA THR A 644 6.49 8.30 -29.79
C THR A 644 5.70 7.87 -31.02
N LYS A 645 5.78 8.67 -32.09
CA LYS A 645 5.09 8.39 -33.38
C LYS A 645 5.59 7.09 -34.02
N ARG A 646 6.91 6.87 -33.99
CA ARG A 646 7.52 5.63 -34.49
C ARG A 646 7.10 4.41 -33.65
N LEU A 647 7.10 4.54 -32.33
CA LEU A 647 6.72 3.45 -31.41
C LEU A 647 5.24 3.08 -31.56
N ALA A 648 4.33 4.07 -31.62
CA ALA A 648 2.91 3.83 -31.81
C ALA A 648 2.63 3.10 -33.14
N ARG A 649 3.25 3.56 -34.23
CA ARG A 649 3.12 2.93 -35.55
C ARG A 649 3.68 1.50 -35.54
N TRP A 650 4.89 1.31 -34.99
CA TRP A 650 5.50 -0.02 -34.91
C TRP A 650 4.61 -1.00 -34.12
N LYS A 651 4.03 -0.59 -32.99
CA LYS A 651 3.10 -1.44 -32.22
C LYS A 651 1.85 -1.81 -33.01
N GLN A 652 1.28 -0.87 -33.76
CA GLN A 652 0.14 -1.16 -34.63
C GLN A 652 0.51 -2.18 -35.72
N ASP A 653 1.67 -2.01 -36.35
CA ASP A 653 2.17 -2.90 -37.40
C ASP A 653 2.47 -4.29 -36.85
N VAL A 654 3.08 -4.40 -35.67
CA VAL A 654 3.35 -5.69 -34.99
C VAL A 654 2.03 -6.39 -34.64
N ASN A 655 1.11 -5.69 -33.98
CA ASN A 655 -0.18 -6.27 -33.59
C ASN A 655 -0.97 -6.82 -34.79
N ALA A 656 -0.93 -6.12 -35.93
CA ALA A 656 -1.61 -6.56 -37.14
C ALA A 656 -1.00 -7.84 -37.75
N ARG A 657 0.32 -8.05 -37.57
CA ARG A 657 1.07 -9.18 -38.14
C ARG A 657 1.27 -10.35 -37.19
N PHE A 658 1.26 -10.11 -35.87
CA PHE A 658 1.61 -11.11 -34.84
C PHE A 658 0.72 -12.35 -34.92
N SER A 659 -0.56 -12.20 -35.27
CA SER A 659 -1.49 -13.34 -35.46
C SER A 659 -1.11 -14.28 -36.60
N SER A 660 -0.25 -13.85 -37.53
CA SER A 660 0.25 -14.65 -38.65
C SER A 660 1.54 -15.41 -38.31
N LEU A 661 2.17 -15.10 -37.18
CA LEU A 661 3.35 -15.82 -36.70
C LEU A 661 2.97 -17.25 -36.30
N ARG A 662 3.78 -18.23 -36.69
CA ARG A 662 3.57 -19.65 -36.36
C ARG A 662 4.87 -20.30 -36.00
N ILE A 663 4.87 -21.14 -34.96
CA ILE A 663 5.93 -22.09 -34.68
C ILE A 663 5.59 -23.36 -35.44
N GLU A 664 6.52 -23.78 -36.29
CA GLU A 664 6.36 -25.04 -37.04
C GLU A 664 7.28 -26.11 -36.55
N GLN A 665 7.79 -26.94 -36.65
CA GLN A 665 8.73 -27.98 -36.23
C GLN A 665 9.46 -27.61 -34.92
N ILE A 666 9.26 -28.43 -33.94
CA ILE A 666 10.10 -28.44 -32.73
C ILE A 666 10.92 -29.73 -32.80
N ARG A 667 12.24 -29.62 -32.79
CA ARG A 667 13.17 -30.73 -32.69
C ARG A 667 13.89 -30.65 -31.37
N ILE A 668 13.89 -31.74 -30.63
CA ILE A 668 14.60 -31.88 -29.37
C ILE A 668 15.51 -33.07 -29.47
N GLU A 669 16.81 -32.88 -29.33
CA GLU A 669 17.82 -33.95 -29.29
C GLU A 669 18.40 -34.03 -27.88
N GLY A 670 18.75 -35.26 -27.45
CA GLY A 670 19.27 -35.52 -26.10
C GLY A 670 18.22 -36.08 -25.13
N LEU A 671 16.99 -36.39 -25.64
CA LEU A 671 16.00 -37.12 -24.89
C LEU A 671 16.03 -38.63 -25.24
N LYS A 672 15.83 -39.52 -24.26
CA LYS A 672 15.47 -40.92 -24.46
C LYS A 672 14.01 -41.10 -24.06
N GLY A 673 13.13 -41.14 -25.06
CA GLY A 673 11.67 -41.06 -24.81
C GLY A 673 11.28 -39.68 -24.32
N GLU A 674 10.58 -39.58 -23.19
CA GLU A 674 10.19 -38.32 -22.54
C GLU A 674 11.15 -37.92 -21.39
N GLU A 675 12.22 -38.69 -21.16
CA GLU A 675 13.15 -38.47 -20.05
C GLU A 675 14.47 -37.89 -20.53
N LEU A 676 14.94 -36.88 -19.79
CA LEU A 676 16.27 -36.28 -19.93
C LEU A 676 17.33 -37.25 -19.36
N MET A 677 18.33 -37.60 -20.18
CA MET A 677 19.44 -38.42 -19.72
C MET A 677 20.51 -37.63 -19.01
N GLY A 678 20.31 -37.46 -17.71
CA GLY A 678 21.31 -37.10 -16.70
C GLY A 678 22.11 -35.81 -16.91
N THR A 679 23.21 -35.81 -17.61
CA THR A 679 24.19 -34.69 -17.61
C THR A 679 24.48 -34.09 -18.99
N GLN A 680 23.79 -34.55 -20.04
CA GLN A 680 24.01 -34.00 -21.38
C GLN A 680 23.06 -32.86 -21.68
N PRO A 681 23.53 -31.76 -22.27
CA PRO A 681 22.67 -30.67 -22.68
C PRO A 681 21.71 -31.14 -23.78
N MET A 682 20.44 -30.78 -23.60
CA MET A 682 19.40 -30.96 -24.61
C MET A 682 19.59 -29.90 -25.71
N GLN A 683 19.56 -30.32 -26.99
CA GLN A 683 19.56 -29.38 -28.11
C GLN A 683 18.12 -29.15 -28.55
N VAL A 684 17.68 -27.92 -28.53
CA VAL A 684 16.32 -27.53 -28.97
C VAL A 684 16.44 -26.66 -30.22
N GLN A 685 15.76 -27.06 -31.29
CA GLN A 685 15.66 -26.32 -32.54
C GLN A 685 14.19 -26.12 -32.91
N ILE A 686 13.83 -24.91 -33.31
CA ILE A 686 12.48 -24.59 -33.76
C ILE A 686 12.47 -23.86 -35.08
N GLY A 687 11.48 -24.14 -35.93
CA GLY A 687 11.17 -23.37 -37.13
C GLY A 687 10.06 -22.36 -36.84
N VAL A 688 10.25 -21.13 -37.25
CA VAL A 688 9.27 -20.02 -37.08
C VAL A 688 8.92 -19.47 -38.45
N LEU A 689 7.63 -19.47 -38.80
CA LEU A 689 7.10 -18.69 -39.93
C LEU A 689 6.86 -17.25 -39.43
N PRO A 690 7.62 -16.25 -39.91
CA PRO A 690 7.61 -14.91 -39.34
C PRO A 690 6.34 -14.10 -39.61
N GLY A 691 5.46 -14.53 -40.52
CA GLY A 691 4.18 -13.87 -40.80
C GLY A 691 4.34 -12.40 -41.24
N GLY A 692 5.45 -12.07 -41.94
CA GLY A 692 5.80 -10.72 -42.35
C GLY A 692 6.50 -9.87 -41.29
N MET A 693 6.83 -10.43 -40.16
CA MET A 693 7.69 -9.78 -39.16
C MET A 693 9.17 -9.95 -39.52
N LYS A 694 9.97 -8.98 -39.13
CA LYS A 694 11.42 -9.04 -39.34
C LYS A 694 12.09 -9.85 -38.23
N PRO A 695 13.23 -10.51 -38.50
CA PRO A 695 13.96 -11.25 -37.47
C PRO A 695 14.32 -10.41 -36.25
N GLU A 696 14.60 -9.12 -36.45
CA GLU A 696 14.97 -8.18 -35.37
C GLU A 696 13.76 -7.77 -34.52
N GLU A 697 12.55 -8.08 -34.94
CA GLU A 697 11.30 -7.85 -34.22
C GLU A 697 10.90 -9.07 -33.35
N LEU A 698 11.66 -10.19 -33.45
CA LEU A 698 11.38 -11.44 -32.77
C LEU A 698 12.47 -11.74 -31.73
N LEU A 699 12.06 -12.06 -30.53
CA LEU A 699 12.86 -12.73 -29.49
C LEU A 699 12.26 -14.12 -29.30
N VAL A 700 13.07 -15.15 -29.57
CA VAL A 700 12.64 -16.55 -29.44
C VAL A 700 13.37 -17.14 -28.25
N GLN A 701 12.58 -17.72 -27.32
CA GLN A 701 13.12 -18.21 -26.05
C GLN A 701 12.60 -19.63 -25.77
N LEU A 702 13.47 -20.45 -25.20
CA LEU A 702 13.08 -21.68 -24.52
C LEU A 702 12.77 -21.36 -23.07
N VAL A 703 11.59 -21.76 -22.61
CA VAL A 703 11.20 -21.65 -21.21
C VAL A 703 11.01 -23.06 -20.66
N ALA A 704 11.78 -23.41 -19.64
CA ALA A 704 11.81 -24.76 -19.06
C ALA A 704 11.81 -24.69 -17.53
N GLY A 705 11.10 -25.62 -16.89
CA GLY A 705 11.02 -25.66 -15.42
C GLY A 705 10.02 -26.71 -14.93
N PRO A 706 9.98 -26.97 -13.61
CA PRO A 706 8.98 -27.84 -13.01
C PRO A 706 7.55 -27.34 -13.28
N GLY A 707 6.64 -28.23 -13.59
CA GLY A 707 5.24 -27.88 -13.89
C GLY A 707 4.26 -28.95 -13.45
N ASP A 708 2.99 -28.54 -13.24
CA ASP A 708 1.88 -29.40 -12.80
C ASP A 708 0.80 -29.63 -13.88
N GLY A 709 1.11 -29.31 -15.14
CA GLY A 709 0.16 -29.38 -16.25
C GLY A 709 -0.68 -28.09 -16.44
N ASN A 710 -0.74 -27.20 -15.44
CA ASN A 710 -1.41 -25.90 -15.50
C ASN A 710 -0.40 -24.74 -15.68
N GLY A 711 0.89 -25.04 -15.65
CA GLY A 711 1.97 -24.08 -15.78
C GLY A 711 3.20 -24.46 -14.95
N PHE A 712 4.17 -23.57 -14.88
CA PHE A 712 5.36 -23.80 -14.05
C PHE A 712 5.01 -23.63 -12.57
N THR A 713 5.47 -24.58 -11.75
CA THR A 713 5.31 -24.55 -10.28
C THR A 713 6.38 -23.72 -9.58
N ASP A 714 7.49 -23.46 -10.28
CA ASP A 714 8.61 -22.66 -9.82
C ASP A 714 9.02 -21.65 -10.90
N THR A 715 9.99 -20.78 -10.59
CA THR A 715 10.55 -19.84 -11.57
C THR A 715 11.24 -20.65 -12.68
N PRO A 716 10.74 -20.58 -13.93
CA PRO A 716 11.35 -21.35 -15.01
C PRO A 716 12.68 -20.74 -15.44
N ASP A 717 13.56 -21.58 -15.96
CA ASP A 717 14.74 -21.16 -16.73
C ASP A 717 14.28 -20.56 -18.07
N VAL A 718 14.87 -19.42 -18.45
CA VAL A 718 14.60 -18.75 -19.74
C VAL A 718 15.90 -18.67 -20.51
N VAL A 719 15.95 -19.29 -21.68
CA VAL A 719 17.14 -19.34 -22.53
C VAL A 719 16.84 -18.71 -23.89
N ASP A 720 17.58 -17.66 -24.25
CA ASP A 720 17.46 -17.04 -25.57
C ASP A 720 17.96 -18.02 -26.65
N MET A 721 17.14 -18.22 -27.70
CA MET A 721 17.49 -19.09 -28.82
C MET A 721 18.17 -18.26 -29.92
N ALA A 722 19.33 -18.71 -30.39
CA ALA A 722 20.06 -18.04 -31.45
C ALA A 722 19.50 -18.43 -32.83
N ARG A 723 19.41 -17.46 -33.74
CA ARG A 723 19.04 -17.72 -35.13
C ARG A 723 20.20 -18.48 -35.83
N THR A 724 19.86 -19.56 -36.53
CA THR A 724 20.82 -20.39 -37.25
C THR A 724 20.98 -19.98 -38.72
N GLU A 725 22.05 -20.49 -39.38
CA GLU A 725 22.30 -20.30 -40.82
C GLU A 725 21.25 -20.99 -41.72
N GLU A 726 20.47 -21.93 -41.20
CA GLU A 726 19.38 -22.61 -41.91
C GLU A 726 18.16 -21.71 -42.17
N SER A 727 18.17 -20.48 -41.63
CA SER A 727 17.08 -19.52 -41.77
C SER A 727 16.98 -18.99 -43.20
N THR A 728 15.75 -18.96 -43.74
CA THR A 728 15.37 -18.30 -44.99
C THR A 728 14.48 -17.09 -44.73
N ALA A 729 14.09 -16.36 -45.76
CA ALA A 729 13.16 -15.22 -45.64
C ALA A 729 11.77 -15.66 -45.15
N ASP A 730 11.31 -16.84 -45.58
CA ASP A 730 9.98 -17.35 -45.28
C ASP A 730 9.94 -18.24 -44.01
N ARG A 731 11.10 -18.71 -43.55
CA ARG A 731 11.24 -19.59 -42.39
C ARG A 731 12.50 -19.31 -41.61
N LEU A 732 12.35 -18.84 -40.39
CA LEU A 732 13.46 -18.61 -39.47
C LEU A 732 13.68 -19.86 -38.60
N VAL A 733 14.93 -20.25 -38.41
CA VAL A 733 15.29 -21.39 -37.57
C VAL A 733 16.10 -20.88 -36.38
N TYR A 734 15.67 -21.26 -35.18
CA TYR A 734 16.33 -20.88 -33.93
C TYR A 734 16.74 -22.13 -33.16
N ALA A 735 17.88 -22.06 -32.48
CA ALA A 735 18.39 -23.17 -31.68
C ALA A 735 19.03 -22.68 -30.37
N CYS A 736 18.99 -23.53 -29.35
CA CYS A 736 19.72 -23.36 -28.10
C CYS A 736 20.10 -24.72 -27.51
N ALA A 737 21.10 -24.72 -26.63
CA ALA A 737 21.42 -25.84 -25.74
C ALA A 737 20.86 -25.54 -24.35
N TYR A 738 20.26 -26.52 -23.72
CA TYR A 738 19.71 -26.39 -22.37
C TYR A 738 20.11 -27.58 -21.49
N SER A 739 20.61 -27.27 -20.30
CA SER A 739 20.86 -28.24 -19.24
C SER A 739 19.99 -27.85 -18.04
N PRO A 740 19.06 -28.70 -17.60
CA PRO A 740 18.30 -28.42 -16.38
C PRO A 740 19.24 -28.25 -15.18
N SER A 741 18.97 -27.27 -14.36
CA SER A 741 19.72 -26.97 -13.13
C SER A 741 19.41 -27.94 -12.00
#